data_ffa0b9d426f63b13206495ca4a079ec7
#
_entry.id   ffa0b9d426f63b13206495ca4a079ec7
#
_cell.length_a   1.000
_cell.length_b   1.000
_cell.length_c   1.000
_cell.angle_alpha   90.00
_cell.angle_beta   90.00
_cell.angle_gamma   90.00
#
_symmetry.space_group_name_H-M   'P 1'
#
loop_
_entity.id
_entity.type
_entity.pdbx_description
1 polymer ?
#
loop_
_entity_poly.entity_id
_entity_poly.type
_entity_poly.pdbx_seq_one_letter_code
_entity_poly.pdbx_strand_id
1 'polypeptide(L)'
;MNSQFTKEVSRILALSREEAARLANDTVGAETLLLGILRQGNTTVTEALKQLHTDPLEIKLALDNKLRVDHVRTMPNIESIALKESANNILRLAVLEARRQHKTEVDVQHLMLAILHDFANNGAKMVLEENNVTYNKFLGLVDPESAPKDTIGLPEDGEEDDEELANSGDSGYNKTSANSSNGTATAKTGKSNNGTPVIDNFGTDLTELAAKGALDPVVGREKEIIRVMEILGRRKKNNPVLIGEPGVGKSAIVEGLAQMIVNEQTSPLFFNKRIVNLDMTSIVAGTKYRGQFEERLKALLKELENNPDIIIFIDEIHTLVGAGSTPGTMDAANIMKPALARGVIQCIGATTLDEYRNSIEKDGALERRFQKVMVEPTTREQTLQILTNIRGRYEQHHHVSYTDDALKTCVTLTERYISDRQFPDKAIDAMDEAGSHIRISKCQVPSEIIDKQIELKRVKSQKQSAVKNQNYELAAAYRDMQTKIEAELKEMNEHLTDGDNVEKHVIDTPDIENVVSMMTGIPVQKLGGKEEIRLKGMASELKGIVVAQDKAIDKVVKAIQRNRVGLKDPNHPIGVFMFLGPTGVGKTFLAKKLAEFMFGSKDALIRIDMSEYSEQHTVSRLVGAPPGYVGYGEGGQLTEKVRRHPYSVVLLDEIEKAHGNVFNMLLQVFDDGRLTDGNGRTVDFRNTVIILTSNAGTRQLKDFARGVGFTAAGAGNSLASNDKDKEYARNIIQKALSKQFSPEFLNRLDEIITFDQLDINAIRQIINGELNELFSRIEAIGYKVEITDEAKDMVAKKGYDVQFGARPLKRAIQNYIEDGLSDKIINGDLQAGNTILISKKPDKDELEFNVKE
;
A
#
# COMPACT_ATOMS: atom_id res chain seq x y z
N MET A 1 15.49 -21.92 6.77
CA MET A 1 14.33 -22.30 7.60
C MET A 1 14.49 -23.63 8.36
N ASN A 2 15.57 -24.38 8.16
CA ASN A 2 15.68 -25.77 8.67
C ASN A 2 16.22 -25.95 10.10
N SER A 3 16.52 -24.90 10.85
CA SER A 3 17.11 -25.00 12.21
C SER A 3 16.12 -24.73 13.37
N GLN A 4 14.86 -24.48 13.07
CA GLN A 4 13.84 -24.16 14.09
C GLN A 4 12.81 -25.27 14.34
N PHE A 5 12.80 -26.33 13.51
CA PHE A 5 11.82 -27.41 13.63
C PHE A 5 12.49 -28.72 14.04
N THR A 6 11.86 -29.47 14.92
CA THR A 6 12.32 -30.80 15.31
C THR A 6 12.27 -31.78 14.12
N LYS A 7 13.02 -32.89 14.20
CA LYS A 7 12.98 -33.94 13.19
C LYS A 7 11.58 -34.53 13.01
N GLU A 8 10.79 -34.52 14.08
CA GLU A 8 9.41 -35.02 14.08
C GLU A 8 8.49 -34.14 13.27
N VAL A 9 8.58 -32.81 13.42
CA VAL A 9 7.80 -31.86 12.61
C VAL A 9 8.18 -31.93 11.13
N SER A 10 9.47 -32.12 10.84
CA SER A 10 9.93 -32.32 9.45
C SER A 10 9.34 -33.58 8.82
N ARG A 11 9.22 -34.67 9.61
CA ARG A 11 8.59 -35.91 9.19
C ARG A 11 7.08 -35.75 8.97
N ILE A 12 6.40 -35.00 9.85
CA ILE A 12 4.97 -34.66 9.69
C ILE A 12 4.73 -33.93 8.38
N LEU A 13 5.56 -32.95 8.03
CA LEU A 13 5.44 -32.23 6.78
C LEU A 13 5.58 -33.16 5.55
N ALA A 14 6.47 -34.13 5.62
CA ALA A 14 6.58 -35.17 4.56
C ALA A 14 5.30 -36.02 4.48
N LEU A 15 4.81 -36.55 5.64
CA LEU A 15 3.58 -37.31 5.71
C LEU A 15 2.34 -36.48 5.26
N SER A 16 2.31 -35.18 5.52
CA SER A 16 1.23 -34.30 5.06
C SER A 16 1.18 -34.15 3.54
N ARG A 17 2.34 -34.17 2.88
CA ARG A 17 2.41 -34.18 1.40
C ARG A 17 1.92 -35.54 0.84
N GLU A 18 2.28 -36.66 1.48
CA GLU A 18 1.77 -37.96 1.09
C GLU A 18 0.25 -38.06 1.26
N GLU A 19 -0.32 -37.51 2.34
CA GLU A 19 -1.77 -37.47 2.55
C GLU A 19 -2.47 -36.53 1.55
N ALA A 20 -1.86 -35.37 1.21
CA ALA A 20 -2.36 -34.52 0.16
C ALA A 20 -2.38 -35.23 -1.20
N ALA A 21 -1.30 -35.97 -1.55
CA ALA A 21 -1.25 -36.81 -2.76
C ALA A 21 -2.31 -37.93 -2.75
N ARG A 22 -2.51 -38.60 -1.62
CA ARG A 22 -3.55 -39.66 -1.44
C ARG A 22 -4.95 -39.13 -1.70
N LEU A 23 -5.21 -37.87 -1.30
CA LEU A 23 -6.50 -37.19 -1.47
C LEU A 23 -6.62 -36.42 -2.79
N ALA A 24 -5.67 -36.54 -3.71
CA ALA A 24 -5.56 -35.85 -5.00
C ALA A 24 -5.60 -34.32 -4.87
N ASN A 25 -5.04 -33.75 -3.79
CA ASN A 25 -4.88 -32.33 -3.56
C ASN A 25 -3.52 -31.85 -4.04
N ASP A 26 -3.49 -30.72 -4.77
CA ASP A 26 -2.27 -30.11 -5.31
C ASP A 26 -1.48 -29.30 -4.27
N THR A 27 -2.03 -29.11 -3.07
CA THR A 27 -1.43 -28.29 -2.01
C THR A 27 -1.67 -28.91 -0.63
N VAL A 28 -0.72 -28.64 0.30
CA VAL A 28 -0.85 -28.99 1.72
C VAL A 28 -1.58 -27.87 2.44
N GLY A 29 -2.76 -28.14 2.98
CA GLY A 29 -3.56 -27.23 3.84
C GLY A 29 -3.48 -27.59 5.33
N ALA A 30 -4.30 -26.93 6.15
CA ALA A 30 -4.43 -27.19 7.59
C ALA A 30 -4.90 -28.61 7.88
N GLU A 31 -5.86 -29.10 7.07
CA GLU A 31 -6.47 -30.40 7.21
C GLU A 31 -5.46 -31.52 6.93
N THR A 32 -4.66 -31.39 5.88
CA THR A 32 -3.61 -32.35 5.52
C THR A 32 -2.44 -32.32 6.51
N LEU A 33 -2.17 -31.17 7.15
CA LEU A 33 -1.21 -31.09 8.26
C LEU A 33 -1.70 -31.90 9.47
N LEU A 34 -2.98 -31.77 9.84
CA LEU A 34 -3.56 -32.55 10.93
C LEU A 34 -3.57 -34.04 10.60
N LEU A 35 -3.88 -34.44 9.36
CA LEU A 35 -3.76 -35.84 8.91
C LEU A 35 -2.32 -36.38 9.03
N GLY A 36 -1.32 -35.55 8.72
CA GLY A 36 0.09 -35.90 8.89
C GLY A 36 0.47 -36.12 10.35
N ILE A 37 -0.05 -35.31 11.28
CA ILE A 37 0.14 -35.47 12.74
C ILE A 37 -0.49 -36.80 13.21
N LEU A 38 -1.73 -37.04 12.82
CA LEU A 38 -2.45 -38.28 13.21
C LEU A 38 -1.81 -39.56 12.64
N ARG A 39 -1.26 -39.47 11.42
CA ARG A 39 -0.60 -40.62 10.76
C ARG A 39 0.75 -40.97 11.39
N GLN A 40 1.46 -40.01 11.94
CA GLN A 40 2.74 -40.29 12.59
C GLN A 40 2.55 -41.17 13.81
N GLY A 41 1.45 -41.06 14.55
CA GLY A 41 1.15 -41.85 15.75
C GLY A 41 2.19 -41.68 16.87
N ASN A 42 1.89 -42.15 18.07
CA ASN A 42 2.79 -42.13 19.24
C ASN A 42 3.49 -40.78 19.49
N THR A 43 2.77 -39.68 19.32
CA THR A 43 3.22 -38.33 19.64
C THR A 43 2.53 -37.87 20.94
N THR A 44 3.10 -36.86 21.59
CA THR A 44 2.48 -36.16 22.73
C THR A 44 1.06 -35.71 22.40
N VAL A 45 0.78 -35.37 21.11
CA VAL A 45 -0.54 -34.99 20.62
C VAL A 45 -1.53 -36.16 20.66
N THR A 46 -1.13 -37.34 20.22
CA THR A 46 -2.01 -38.54 20.23
C THR A 46 -2.30 -39.04 21.66
N GLU A 47 -1.37 -38.84 22.57
CA GLU A 47 -1.58 -39.13 24.00
C GLU A 47 -2.55 -38.14 24.65
N ALA A 48 -2.39 -36.82 24.33
CA ALA A 48 -3.30 -35.77 24.80
C ALA A 48 -4.73 -35.96 24.25
N LEU A 49 -4.89 -36.34 22.98
CA LEU A 49 -6.20 -36.66 22.41
C LEU A 49 -6.90 -37.82 23.09
N LYS A 50 -6.16 -38.88 23.44
CA LYS A 50 -6.70 -40.01 24.22
C LYS A 50 -7.13 -39.60 25.64
N GLN A 51 -6.41 -38.69 26.30
CA GLN A 51 -6.78 -38.14 27.59
C GLN A 51 -8.04 -37.28 27.53
N LEU A 52 -8.30 -36.68 26.38
CA LEU A 52 -9.54 -35.92 26.06
C LEU A 52 -10.70 -36.85 25.64
N HIS A 53 -10.54 -38.17 25.77
CA HIS A 53 -11.52 -39.20 25.35
C HIS A 53 -11.92 -39.11 23.85
N THR A 54 -11.02 -38.60 23.01
CA THR A 54 -11.24 -38.46 21.57
C THR A 54 -10.42 -39.51 20.80
N ASP A 55 -11.06 -40.29 19.95
CA ASP A 55 -10.35 -41.30 19.13
C ASP A 55 -9.71 -40.61 17.91
N PRO A 56 -8.36 -40.70 17.75
CA PRO A 56 -7.67 -40.16 16.56
C PRO A 56 -8.21 -40.74 15.24
N LEU A 57 -8.82 -41.93 15.24
CA LEU A 57 -9.41 -42.56 14.04
C LEU A 57 -10.70 -41.84 13.61
N GLU A 58 -11.52 -41.38 14.55
CA GLU A 58 -12.74 -40.64 14.25
C GLU A 58 -12.42 -39.30 13.61
N ILE A 59 -11.44 -38.55 14.15
CA ILE A 59 -10.95 -37.31 13.55
C ILE A 59 -10.43 -37.53 12.14
N LYS A 60 -9.66 -38.61 11.92
CA LYS A 60 -9.15 -38.95 10.59
C LYS A 60 -10.25 -39.23 9.59
N LEU A 61 -11.27 -39.98 9.97
CA LEU A 61 -12.43 -40.31 9.13
C LEU A 61 -13.24 -39.06 8.78
N ALA A 62 -13.44 -38.18 9.74
CA ALA A 62 -14.14 -36.90 9.54
C ALA A 62 -13.39 -35.99 8.55
N LEU A 63 -12.06 -35.92 8.64
CA LEU A 63 -11.22 -35.17 7.71
C LEU A 63 -11.20 -35.79 6.32
N ASP A 64 -11.06 -37.14 6.22
CA ASP A 64 -11.09 -37.85 4.95
C ASP A 64 -12.42 -37.64 4.22
N ASN A 65 -13.56 -37.60 4.92
CA ASN A 65 -14.86 -37.33 4.35
C ASN A 65 -15.02 -35.88 3.88
N LYS A 66 -14.50 -34.90 4.64
CA LYS A 66 -14.51 -33.49 4.25
C LYS A 66 -13.62 -33.17 3.06
N LEU A 67 -12.51 -33.89 2.88
CA LEU A 67 -11.51 -33.63 1.83
C LEU A 67 -11.71 -34.48 0.55
N ARG A 68 -12.64 -35.42 0.53
CA ARG A 68 -12.88 -36.30 -0.59
C ARG A 68 -13.49 -35.52 -1.76
N VAL A 69 -12.75 -35.36 -2.85
CA VAL A 69 -13.21 -34.73 -4.09
C VAL A 69 -13.71 -35.82 -5.05
N ASP A 70 -14.96 -35.67 -5.49
CA ASP A 70 -15.63 -36.66 -6.38
C ASP A 70 -15.16 -36.67 -7.83
N HIS A 71 -14.06 -36.02 -8.19
CA HIS A 71 -13.52 -35.99 -9.54
C HIS A 71 -12.16 -36.66 -9.61
N VAL A 72 -12.05 -37.64 -10.52
CA VAL A 72 -10.81 -38.35 -10.88
C VAL A 72 -9.79 -37.32 -11.42
N ARG A 73 -8.90 -36.84 -10.56
CA ARG A 73 -7.70 -36.09 -10.95
C ARG A 73 -6.51 -37.05 -10.93
N THR A 74 -5.59 -36.90 -11.90
CA THR A 74 -4.31 -37.58 -11.89
C THR A 74 -3.55 -37.27 -10.61
N MET A 75 -2.98 -38.30 -9.95
CA MET A 75 -2.22 -38.14 -8.71
C MET A 75 -1.04 -37.19 -8.94
N PRO A 76 -0.92 -36.10 -8.14
CA PRO A 76 0.20 -35.17 -8.25
C PRO A 76 1.50 -35.83 -7.76
N ASN A 77 2.63 -35.40 -8.31
CA ASN A 77 3.94 -35.84 -7.86
C ASN A 77 4.21 -35.28 -6.45
N ILE A 78 4.52 -36.16 -5.47
CA ILE A 78 4.69 -35.82 -4.05
C ILE A 78 5.71 -34.69 -3.85
N GLU A 79 6.79 -34.65 -4.64
CA GLU A 79 7.84 -33.63 -4.54
C GLU A 79 7.39 -32.25 -5.03
N SER A 80 6.36 -32.15 -5.87
CA SER A 80 5.85 -30.91 -6.44
C SER A 80 4.73 -30.25 -5.62
N ILE A 81 4.24 -30.91 -4.53
CA ILE A 81 3.14 -30.39 -3.72
C ILE A 81 3.60 -29.23 -2.82
N ALA A 82 3.10 -28.03 -3.12
CA ALA A 82 3.41 -26.82 -2.39
C ALA A 82 2.57 -26.65 -1.11
N LEU A 83 3.08 -25.88 -0.15
CA LEU A 83 2.32 -25.48 1.04
C LEU A 83 1.33 -24.37 0.67
N LYS A 84 0.07 -24.54 1.05
CA LYS A 84 -0.95 -23.48 0.94
C LYS A 84 -0.65 -22.37 1.95
N GLU A 85 -1.16 -21.18 1.70
CA GLU A 85 -0.97 -20.01 2.58
C GLU A 85 -1.44 -20.28 4.02
N SER A 86 -2.56 -21.01 4.19
CA SER A 86 -3.06 -21.44 5.51
C SER A 86 -2.05 -22.31 6.26
N ALA A 87 -1.41 -23.28 5.58
CA ALA A 87 -0.39 -24.11 6.19
C ALA A 87 0.88 -23.32 6.57
N ASN A 88 1.29 -22.34 5.73
CA ASN A 88 2.40 -21.45 6.04
C ASN A 88 2.12 -20.57 7.26
N ASN A 89 0.89 -20.08 7.41
CA ASN A 89 0.47 -19.30 8.57
C ASN A 89 0.47 -20.14 9.85
N ILE A 90 0.00 -21.38 9.79
CA ILE A 90 0.05 -22.33 10.92
C ILE A 90 1.50 -22.59 11.34
N LEU A 91 2.44 -22.78 10.41
CA LEU A 91 3.85 -22.96 10.74
C LEU A 91 4.46 -21.72 11.40
N ARG A 92 4.06 -20.51 10.99
CA ARG A 92 4.47 -19.26 11.68
C ARG A 92 3.89 -19.15 13.08
N LEU A 93 2.61 -19.50 13.24
CA LEU A 93 1.96 -19.54 14.56
C LEU A 93 2.62 -20.57 15.47
N ALA A 94 3.01 -21.75 14.97
CA ALA A 94 3.71 -22.77 15.74
C ALA A 94 5.06 -22.26 16.28
N VAL A 95 5.78 -21.41 15.55
CA VAL A 95 7.01 -20.74 16.03
C VAL A 95 6.69 -19.76 17.16
N LEU A 96 5.55 -19.04 17.08
CA LEU A 96 5.13 -18.13 18.16
C LEU A 96 4.71 -18.90 19.41
N GLU A 97 3.99 -20.03 19.27
CA GLU A 97 3.61 -20.89 20.40
C GLU A 97 4.84 -21.51 21.10
N ALA A 98 5.85 -21.96 20.33
CA ALA A 98 7.10 -22.44 20.89
C ALA A 98 7.83 -21.35 21.70
N ARG A 99 7.88 -20.12 21.21
CA ARG A 99 8.45 -18.97 21.93
C ARG A 99 7.67 -18.63 23.20
N ARG A 100 6.33 -18.71 23.16
CA ARG A 100 5.46 -18.50 24.32
C ARG A 100 5.76 -19.50 25.43
N GLN A 101 6.08 -20.75 25.07
CA GLN A 101 6.47 -21.80 25.99
C GLN A 101 7.99 -21.80 26.32
N HIS A 102 8.73 -20.73 25.96
CA HIS A 102 10.18 -20.58 26.15
C HIS A 102 11.04 -21.71 25.56
N LYS A 103 10.53 -22.39 24.50
CA LYS A 103 11.27 -23.42 23.76
C LYS A 103 11.97 -22.85 22.54
N THR A 104 13.16 -23.38 22.26
CA THR A 104 14.00 -22.95 21.11
C THR A 104 13.65 -23.64 19.81
N GLU A 105 13.01 -24.80 19.87
CA GLU A 105 12.60 -25.61 18.71
C GLU A 105 11.10 -25.86 18.71
N VAL A 106 10.53 -25.89 17.53
CA VAL A 106 9.11 -26.15 17.30
C VAL A 106 8.87 -27.67 17.29
N ASP A 107 8.06 -28.16 18.21
CA ASP A 107 7.67 -29.54 18.34
C ASP A 107 6.22 -29.78 17.87
N VAL A 108 5.78 -31.04 17.80
CA VAL A 108 4.45 -31.46 17.33
C VAL A 108 3.31 -30.80 18.11
N GLN A 109 3.46 -30.66 19.43
CA GLN A 109 2.51 -29.97 20.28
C GLN A 109 2.27 -28.50 19.89
N HIS A 110 3.33 -27.77 19.51
CA HIS A 110 3.21 -26.39 19.08
C HIS A 110 2.48 -26.28 17.74
N LEU A 111 2.68 -27.28 16.84
CA LEU A 111 1.94 -27.34 15.58
C LEU A 111 0.44 -27.59 15.81
N MET A 112 0.08 -28.46 16.75
CA MET A 112 -1.31 -28.70 17.12
C MET A 112 -1.95 -27.48 17.77
N LEU A 113 -1.26 -26.81 18.70
CA LEU A 113 -1.71 -25.57 19.31
C LEU A 113 -1.92 -24.47 18.25
N ALA A 114 -1.04 -24.39 17.26
CA ALA A 114 -1.18 -23.43 16.16
C ALA A 114 -2.41 -23.71 15.29
N ILE A 115 -2.74 -24.98 15.01
CA ILE A 115 -3.97 -25.34 14.28
C ILE A 115 -5.22 -24.91 15.06
N LEU A 116 -5.22 -25.12 16.38
CA LEU A 116 -6.33 -24.72 17.26
C LEU A 116 -6.43 -23.21 17.48
N HIS A 117 -5.28 -22.51 17.42
CA HIS A 117 -5.21 -21.05 17.62
C HIS A 117 -5.49 -20.26 16.33
N ASP A 118 -5.47 -20.88 15.15
CA ASP A 118 -5.68 -20.19 13.88
C ASP A 118 -7.02 -19.45 13.87
N PHE A 119 -6.97 -18.14 13.61
CA PHE A 119 -8.16 -17.29 13.51
C PHE A 119 -8.97 -17.55 12.24
N ALA A 120 -8.36 -18.14 11.21
CA ALA A 120 -9.09 -18.60 10.04
C ALA A 120 -9.89 -19.86 10.42
N ASN A 121 -11.16 -19.88 10.03
CA ASN A 121 -12.06 -21.04 10.28
C ASN A 121 -11.63 -22.18 9.33
N ASN A 122 -10.53 -22.86 9.65
CA ASN A 122 -10.03 -23.97 8.85
C ASN A 122 -10.75 -25.28 9.20
N GLY A 123 -10.89 -26.19 8.24
CA GLY A 123 -11.61 -27.46 8.41
C GLY A 123 -11.02 -28.38 9.48
N ALA A 124 -9.71 -28.27 9.74
CA ALA A 124 -9.03 -29.04 10.77
C ALA A 124 -9.47 -28.61 12.18
N LYS A 125 -9.52 -27.29 12.42
CA LYS A 125 -9.99 -26.72 13.70
C LYS A 125 -11.46 -27.07 13.95
N MET A 126 -12.31 -26.94 12.94
CA MET A 126 -13.73 -27.30 13.08
C MET A 126 -13.93 -28.76 13.50
N VAL A 127 -13.20 -29.70 12.88
CA VAL A 127 -13.30 -31.12 13.23
C VAL A 127 -12.78 -31.38 14.65
N LEU A 128 -11.75 -30.68 15.09
CA LEU A 128 -11.23 -30.78 16.44
C LEU A 128 -12.23 -30.22 17.49
N GLU A 129 -12.84 -29.08 17.22
CA GLU A 129 -13.85 -28.47 18.09
C GLU A 129 -15.15 -29.29 18.14
N GLU A 130 -15.61 -29.87 17.01
CA GLU A 130 -16.74 -30.83 16.96
C GLU A 130 -16.49 -32.07 17.84
N ASN A 131 -15.22 -32.46 18.01
CA ASN A 131 -14.82 -33.55 18.90
C ASN A 131 -14.35 -33.06 20.29
N ASN A 132 -14.79 -31.87 20.69
CA ASN A 132 -14.56 -31.32 22.05
C ASN A 132 -13.09 -31.02 22.38
N VAL A 133 -12.20 -30.98 21.36
CA VAL A 133 -10.78 -30.62 21.46
C VAL A 133 -10.62 -29.12 21.22
N THR A 134 -10.59 -28.35 22.31
CA THR A 134 -10.40 -26.88 22.24
C THR A 134 -8.98 -26.49 22.64
N TYR A 135 -8.54 -25.31 22.22
CA TYR A 135 -7.20 -24.77 22.51
C TYR A 135 -6.87 -24.84 24.02
N ASN A 136 -7.78 -24.37 24.88
CA ASN A 136 -7.55 -24.32 26.33
C ASN A 136 -7.46 -25.71 26.96
N LYS A 137 -8.31 -26.66 26.53
CA LYS A 137 -8.26 -28.05 27.04
C LYS A 137 -6.98 -28.73 26.64
N PHE A 138 -6.54 -28.54 25.39
CA PHE A 138 -5.30 -29.14 24.88
C PHE A 138 -4.07 -28.49 25.52
N LEU A 139 -4.03 -27.15 25.69
CA LEU A 139 -2.95 -26.44 26.37
C LEU A 139 -2.80 -26.90 27.82
N GLY A 140 -3.92 -27.08 28.55
CA GLY A 140 -3.90 -27.55 29.95
C GLY A 140 -3.30 -28.93 30.14
N LEU A 141 -3.29 -29.79 29.10
CA LEU A 141 -2.68 -31.11 29.14
C LEU A 141 -1.20 -31.10 28.77
N VAL A 142 -0.82 -30.22 27.86
CA VAL A 142 0.55 -30.17 27.28
C VAL A 142 1.45 -29.23 28.10
N ASP A 143 0.90 -28.15 28.63
CA ASP A 143 1.62 -27.17 29.46
C ASP A 143 0.71 -26.64 30.57
N PRO A 144 0.62 -27.38 31.71
CA PRO A 144 -0.25 -27.00 32.84
C PRO A 144 0.14 -25.71 33.55
N GLU A 145 1.39 -25.24 33.38
CA GLU A 145 1.86 -23.97 33.97
C GLU A 145 1.42 -22.74 33.21
N SER A 146 1.19 -22.87 31.91
CA SER A 146 0.73 -21.79 31.03
C SER A 146 -0.79 -21.74 30.82
N ALA A 147 -1.53 -22.68 31.36
CA ALA A 147 -2.99 -22.72 31.28
C ALA A 147 -3.65 -21.68 32.21
N PRO A 148 -4.66 -20.91 31.74
CA PRO A 148 -5.40 -20.03 32.64
C PRO A 148 -6.09 -20.86 33.75
N LYS A 149 -5.81 -20.54 34.98
CA LYS A 149 -6.47 -21.16 36.13
C LYS A 149 -7.89 -20.59 36.27
N ASP A 150 -8.83 -21.19 35.59
CA ASP A 150 -10.25 -20.98 35.86
C ASP A 150 -10.66 -22.06 36.87
N THR A 151 -10.89 -21.60 38.09
CA THR A 151 -11.47 -22.32 39.19
C THR A 151 -12.99 -22.38 39.05
N ILE A 152 -13.52 -23.54 39.44
CA ILE A 152 -14.86 -23.85 39.88
C ILE A 152 -15.73 -24.54 38.85
N GLY A 153 -15.78 -25.85 39.10
CA GLY A 153 -16.79 -26.76 38.54
C GLY A 153 -18.16 -26.56 39.17
N LEU A 154 -19.15 -26.72 38.35
CA LEU A 154 -20.50 -27.15 38.77
C LEU A 154 -20.95 -28.22 37.79
N PRO A 155 -21.70 -29.23 38.20
CA PRO A 155 -21.96 -30.41 37.44
C PRO A 155 -23.02 -30.24 36.36
N GLU A 156 -22.84 -30.93 35.27
CA GLU A 156 -23.89 -31.28 34.31
C GLU A 156 -24.85 -32.22 35.02
N ASP A 157 -26.17 -31.90 34.95
CA ASP A 157 -27.20 -32.88 34.63
C ASP A 157 -28.57 -32.21 34.57
N GLY A 158 -29.40 -32.63 33.60
CA GLY A 158 -30.83 -32.66 33.69
C GLY A 158 -31.64 -31.69 32.84
N GLU A 159 -32.21 -32.26 31.85
CA GLU A 159 -33.25 -31.85 30.94
C GLU A 159 -34.51 -31.33 31.66
N GLU A 160 -35.23 -30.47 30.92
CA GLU A 160 -36.70 -30.39 30.79
C GLU A 160 -37.49 -29.46 31.73
N ASP A 161 -38.32 -28.69 31.01
CA ASP A 161 -39.73 -28.30 31.19
C ASP A 161 -40.12 -27.07 32.04
N ASP A 162 -40.62 -26.16 31.26
CA ASP A 162 -41.91 -25.39 31.33
C ASP A 162 -42.33 -24.63 32.61
N GLU A 163 -42.75 -23.40 32.31
CA GLU A 163 -43.93 -22.64 32.81
C GLU A 163 -43.88 -21.95 34.17
N GLU A 164 -44.09 -20.64 34.02
CA GLU A 164 -45.02 -19.74 34.73
C GLU A 164 -44.79 -19.27 36.19
N LEU A 165 -45.07 -17.98 36.24
CA LEU A 165 -45.74 -17.22 37.32
C LEU A 165 -44.89 -16.54 38.42
N ALA A 166 -44.82 -15.23 38.17
CA ALA A 166 -45.33 -14.18 39.06
C ALA A 166 -44.89 -14.07 40.53
N ASN A 167 -44.36 -12.90 40.74
CA ASN A 167 -44.79 -11.98 41.81
C ASN A 167 -44.17 -12.02 43.20
N SER A 168 -43.83 -10.80 43.59
CA SER A 168 -43.80 -10.21 44.95
C SER A 168 -42.52 -10.41 45.80
N GLY A 169 -41.92 -9.29 46.09
CA GLY A 169 -42.09 -8.66 47.39
C GLY A 169 -40.77 -8.52 48.16
N ASP A 170 -40.28 -7.34 48.19
CA ASP A 170 -39.98 -6.49 49.31
C ASP A 170 -38.93 -6.89 50.38
N SER A 171 -38.13 -5.85 50.69
CA SER A 171 -37.43 -5.58 51.98
C SER A 171 -36.21 -6.43 52.30
N GLY A 172 -35.02 -5.87 52.44
CA GLY A 172 -34.67 -4.84 53.39
C GLY A 172 -33.43 -5.26 54.19
N TYR A 173 -32.55 -4.32 54.35
CA TYR A 173 -31.62 -4.17 55.47
C TYR A 173 -30.26 -4.91 55.57
N ASN A 174 -29.25 -4.14 55.41
CA ASN A 174 -28.19 -3.67 56.34
C ASN A 174 -26.98 -4.54 56.72
N LYS A 175 -25.81 -3.88 56.43
CA LYS A 175 -24.62 -3.68 57.31
C LYS A 175 -23.93 -4.92 57.87
N THR A 176 -22.66 -5.05 57.67
CA THR A 176 -21.51 -4.38 58.30
C THR A 176 -20.20 -5.11 57.97
N SER A 177 -19.23 -4.32 57.62
CA SER A 177 -17.81 -4.22 58.03
C SER A 177 -17.01 -5.47 58.40
N ALA A 178 -15.88 -5.69 57.79
CA ALA A 178 -14.53 -5.38 58.32
C ALA A 178 -13.41 -6.15 57.63
N ASN A 179 -12.50 -5.41 57.13
CA ASN A 179 -11.03 -5.49 57.17
C ASN A 179 -10.33 -6.85 56.98
N SER A 180 -9.48 -6.98 55.99
CA SER A 180 -8.03 -6.70 56.06
C SER A 180 -7.28 -7.18 54.82
N SER A 181 -6.58 -6.27 54.20
CA SER A 181 -5.21 -6.15 53.76
C SER A 181 -4.53 -7.31 53.00
N ASN A 182 -3.98 -6.87 51.90
CA ASN A 182 -2.78 -7.13 51.13
C ASN A 182 -3.12 -7.60 49.71
N GLY A 183 -2.88 -6.85 48.72
CA GLY A 183 -1.76 -6.10 48.21
C GLY A 183 -1.31 -6.70 46.92
N THR A 184 -1.57 -6.07 45.81
CA THR A 184 -0.58 -5.81 44.75
C THR A 184 -1.22 -5.33 43.46
N ALA A 185 -0.73 -4.22 43.01
CA ALA A 185 -0.68 -3.68 41.64
C ALA A 185 -2.00 -3.61 40.84
N THR A 186 -2.70 -2.55 41.09
CA THR A 186 -3.78 -2.03 40.23
C THR A 186 -3.21 -1.03 39.24
N ALA A 187 -3.51 -1.25 37.94
CA ALA A 187 -3.55 -0.18 36.97
C ALA A 187 -4.48 0.94 37.50
N LYS A 188 -4.00 2.17 37.47
CA LYS A 188 -4.73 3.36 37.91
C LYS A 188 -5.92 3.60 36.97
N THR A 189 -7.10 3.18 37.31
CA THR A 189 -8.34 3.76 36.84
C THR A 189 -8.60 5.02 37.67
N GLY A 190 -8.48 6.19 37.03
CA GLY A 190 -8.91 7.45 37.59
C GLY A 190 -10.40 7.37 37.91
N LYS A 191 -10.77 7.62 39.14
CA LYS A 191 -12.17 7.82 39.55
C LYS A 191 -12.69 9.05 38.83
N SER A 192 -13.48 8.90 37.79
CA SER A 192 -14.33 9.96 37.30
C SER A 192 -15.52 10.10 38.23
N ASN A 193 -15.74 11.33 38.68
CA ASN A 193 -16.77 11.68 39.69
C ASN A 193 -18.17 11.90 39.06
N ASN A 194 -18.37 11.51 37.78
CA ASN A 194 -19.44 12.01 36.93
C ASN A 194 -20.68 11.12 36.81
N GLY A 195 -20.78 10.01 37.53
CA GLY A 195 -22.01 9.20 37.57
C GLY A 195 -22.39 8.50 36.23
N THR A 196 -21.46 8.41 35.25
CA THR A 196 -21.67 7.82 33.91
C THR A 196 -20.66 6.71 33.59
N PRO A 197 -20.68 5.59 34.36
CA PRO A 197 -19.63 4.56 34.27
C PRO A 197 -19.61 3.79 32.95
N VAL A 198 -20.77 3.63 32.28
CA VAL A 198 -20.81 2.89 30.99
C VAL A 198 -20.26 3.75 29.85
N ILE A 199 -20.63 5.03 29.83
CA ILE A 199 -20.16 5.99 28.83
C ILE A 199 -18.64 6.20 28.97
N ASP A 200 -18.17 6.37 30.20
CA ASP A 200 -16.74 6.60 30.48
C ASP A 200 -15.85 5.37 30.16
N ASN A 201 -16.43 4.15 30.13
CA ASN A 201 -15.71 2.93 29.76
C ASN A 201 -15.55 2.75 28.23
N PHE A 202 -16.48 3.28 27.43
CA PHE A 202 -16.52 3.10 25.97
C PHE A 202 -16.34 4.39 25.18
N GLY A 203 -16.18 5.52 25.85
CA GLY A 203 -16.07 6.83 25.24
C GLY A 203 -14.93 7.66 25.81
N THR A 204 -14.47 8.61 25.01
CA THR A 204 -13.48 9.61 25.39
C THR A 204 -14.18 10.97 25.50
N ASP A 205 -14.09 11.62 26.65
CA ASP A 205 -14.69 12.95 26.88
C ASP A 205 -13.85 14.04 26.24
N LEU A 206 -14.35 14.60 25.12
CA LEU A 206 -13.67 15.67 24.37
C LEU A 206 -13.71 17.01 25.15
N THR A 207 -14.74 17.27 25.95
CA THR A 207 -14.84 18.48 26.76
C THR A 207 -13.85 18.45 27.94
N GLU A 208 -13.61 17.28 28.52
CA GLU A 208 -12.56 17.12 29.53
C GLU A 208 -11.15 17.29 28.95
N LEU A 209 -10.92 16.74 27.76
CA LEU A 209 -9.66 16.93 27.03
C LEU A 209 -9.44 18.40 26.64
N ALA A 210 -10.50 19.09 26.21
CA ALA A 210 -10.46 20.53 25.92
C ALA A 210 -10.10 21.35 27.18
N ALA A 211 -10.71 21.04 28.33
CA ALA A 211 -10.41 21.69 29.61
C ALA A 211 -8.96 21.48 30.07
N LYS A 212 -8.37 20.32 29.76
CA LYS A 212 -6.94 20.02 30.00
C LYS A 212 -6.00 20.64 28.97
N GLY A 213 -6.52 21.31 27.94
CA GLY A 213 -5.72 21.89 26.85
C GLY A 213 -5.06 20.83 25.95
N ALA A 214 -5.58 19.59 25.93
CA ALA A 214 -5.00 18.47 25.17
C ALA A 214 -5.41 18.47 23.68
N LEU A 215 -6.47 19.19 23.30
CA LEU A 215 -6.96 19.26 21.93
C LEU A 215 -6.26 20.35 21.11
N ASP A 216 -6.05 20.08 19.83
CA ASP A 216 -5.45 21.05 18.91
C ASP A 216 -6.39 22.23 18.60
N PRO A 217 -5.86 23.46 18.45
CA PRO A 217 -6.67 24.61 18.12
C PRO A 217 -7.28 24.48 16.72
N VAL A 218 -8.59 24.67 16.62
CA VAL A 218 -9.33 24.56 15.36
C VAL A 218 -9.49 25.91 14.71
N VAL A 219 -9.18 26.00 13.42
CA VAL A 219 -9.18 27.25 12.62
C VAL A 219 -9.98 27.04 11.33
N GLY A 220 -10.75 28.07 10.95
CA GLY A 220 -11.43 28.12 9.66
C GLY A 220 -12.65 27.20 9.54
N ARG A 221 -13.19 26.71 10.66
CA ARG A 221 -14.39 25.83 10.74
C ARG A 221 -15.57 26.47 11.47
N GLU A 222 -15.53 27.79 11.65
CA GLU A 222 -16.55 28.52 12.43
C GLU A 222 -17.96 28.34 11.83
N LYS A 223 -18.08 28.33 10.49
CA LYS A 223 -19.36 28.14 9.80
C LYS A 223 -19.96 26.78 10.04
N GLU A 224 -19.15 25.73 9.94
CA GLU A 224 -19.57 24.35 10.17
C GLU A 224 -19.91 24.13 11.64
N ILE A 225 -19.13 24.67 12.60
CA ILE A 225 -19.42 24.59 14.04
C ILE A 225 -20.72 25.30 14.37
N ILE A 226 -20.96 26.52 13.86
CA ILE A 226 -22.22 27.24 14.06
C ILE A 226 -23.38 26.41 13.49
N ARG A 227 -23.22 25.81 12.31
CA ARG A 227 -24.25 24.98 11.69
C ARG A 227 -24.55 23.72 12.50
N VAL A 228 -23.55 23.09 13.08
CA VAL A 228 -23.73 21.95 14.01
C VAL A 228 -24.52 22.38 15.24
N MET A 229 -24.18 23.53 15.86
CA MET A 229 -24.92 24.09 17.00
C MET A 229 -26.36 24.41 16.65
N GLU A 230 -26.64 25.04 15.48
CA GLU A 230 -27.99 25.31 15.03
C GLU A 230 -28.85 24.04 14.90
N ILE A 231 -28.24 22.95 14.40
CA ILE A 231 -28.93 21.67 14.24
C ILE A 231 -29.20 21.03 15.61
N LEU A 232 -28.19 21.00 16.50
CA LEU A 232 -28.32 20.48 17.86
C LEU A 232 -29.41 21.23 18.67
N GLY A 233 -29.58 22.55 18.46
CA GLY A 233 -30.59 23.38 19.09
C GLY A 233 -32.03 23.17 18.58
N ARG A 234 -32.26 22.31 17.57
CA ARG A 234 -33.59 22.02 17.04
C ARG A 234 -34.39 21.12 17.98
N ARG A 235 -35.72 21.30 17.99
CA ARG A 235 -36.61 20.42 18.73
C ARG A 235 -36.72 19.01 18.15
N LYS A 236 -36.59 18.86 16.81
CA LYS A 236 -36.63 17.60 16.06
C LYS A 236 -35.55 17.64 14.98
N LYS A 237 -35.05 16.48 14.57
CA LYS A 237 -33.91 16.36 13.64
C LYS A 237 -32.67 17.12 14.16
N ASN A 238 -32.37 16.89 15.42
CA ASN A 238 -31.32 17.56 16.20
C ASN A 238 -29.99 16.81 16.15
N ASN A 239 -29.83 15.87 15.18
CA ASN A 239 -28.59 15.10 15.02
C ASN A 239 -27.89 15.53 13.71
N PRO A 240 -26.80 16.30 13.78
CA PRO A 240 -25.99 16.63 12.62
C PRO A 240 -25.15 15.44 12.18
N VAL A 241 -24.95 15.29 10.88
CA VAL A 241 -23.95 14.38 10.30
C VAL A 241 -23.00 15.16 9.42
N LEU A 242 -21.69 15.11 9.75
CA LEU A 242 -20.60 15.72 9.02
C LEU A 242 -20.23 14.81 7.85
N ILE A 243 -20.36 15.30 6.63
CA ILE A 243 -20.09 14.55 5.41
C ILE A 243 -18.96 15.23 4.65
N GLY A 244 -17.89 14.50 4.37
CA GLY A 244 -16.76 15.02 3.60
C GLY A 244 -15.73 13.94 3.35
N GLU A 245 -14.81 14.23 2.44
CA GLU A 245 -13.70 13.34 2.11
C GLU A 245 -12.85 12.99 3.35
N PRO A 246 -12.11 11.86 3.33
CA PRO A 246 -11.13 11.57 4.38
C PRO A 246 -10.10 12.71 4.50
N GLY A 247 -9.71 13.03 5.74
CA GLY A 247 -8.66 14.03 5.99
C GLY A 247 -9.08 15.50 5.88
N VAL A 248 -10.39 15.82 5.67
CA VAL A 248 -10.86 17.21 5.65
C VAL A 248 -11.05 17.84 7.05
N GLY A 249 -10.84 17.09 8.13
CA GLY A 249 -10.95 17.59 9.50
C GLY A 249 -12.38 17.54 10.08
N LYS A 250 -13.15 16.48 9.79
CA LYS A 250 -14.50 16.29 10.36
C LYS A 250 -14.48 16.20 11.88
N SER A 251 -13.57 15.43 12.45
CA SER A 251 -13.43 15.24 13.90
C SER A 251 -12.95 16.53 14.57
N ALA A 252 -12.08 17.31 13.91
CA ALA A 252 -11.63 18.62 14.39
C ALA A 252 -12.78 19.62 14.60
N ILE A 253 -13.87 19.56 13.79
CA ILE A 253 -15.07 20.41 13.98
C ILE A 253 -15.72 20.12 15.35
N VAL A 254 -15.78 18.86 15.75
CA VAL A 254 -16.38 18.45 17.02
C VAL A 254 -15.45 18.80 18.19
N GLU A 255 -14.15 18.65 18.02
CA GLU A 255 -13.13 19.10 18.98
C GLU A 255 -13.17 20.61 19.17
N GLY A 256 -13.32 21.38 18.07
CA GLY A 256 -13.50 22.83 18.11
C GLY A 256 -14.78 23.23 18.85
N LEU A 257 -15.88 22.50 18.65
CA LEU A 257 -17.11 22.73 19.41
C LEU A 257 -16.90 22.45 20.90
N ALA A 258 -16.18 21.40 21.27
CA ALA A 258 -15.84 21.10 22.67
C ALA A 258 -14.99 22.22 23.29
N GLN A 259 -14.00 22.76 22.57
CA GLN A 259 -13.20 23.90 23.02
C GLN A 259 -14.04 25.15 23.21
N MET A 260 -14.96 25.44 22.27
CA MET A 260 -15.85 26.60 22.38
C MET A 260 -16.83 26.48 23.57
N ILE A 261 -17.28 25.27 23.89
CA ILE A 261 -18.12 25.00 25.07
C ILE A 261 -17.35 25.31 26.36
N VAL A 262 -16.13 24.77 26.48
CA VAL A 262 -15.27 24.96 27.66
C VAL A 262 -14.88 26.44 27.83
N ASN A 263 -14.64 27.17 26.76
CA ASN A 263 -14.27 28.57 26.76
C ASN A 263 -15.49 29.51 26.86
N GLU A 264 -16.71 28.96 27.01
CA GLU A 264 -17.96 29.72 27.06
C GLU A 264 -18.20 30.64 25.84
N GLN A 265 -17.63 30.29 24.70
CA GLN A 265 -17.76 31.01 23.42
C GLN A 265 -18.97 30.53 22.58
N THR A 266 -19.93 29.85 23.22
CA THR A 266 -21.14 29.31 22.59
C THR A 266 -22.39 29.97 23.14
N SER A 267 -23.55 29.60 22.59
CA SER A 267 -24.84 29.97 23.18
C SER A 267 -24.98 29.37 24.59
N PRO A 268 -25.63 30.06 25.53
CA PRO A 268 -25.89 29.55 26.90
C PRO A 268 -26.55 28.17 26.94
N LEU A 269 -27.20 27.74 25.84
CA LEU A 269 -27.81 26.43 25.71
C LEU A 269 -26.81 25.28 25.76
N PHE A 270 -25.52 25.57 25.54
CA PHE A 270 -24.46 24.57 25.44
C PHE A 270 -23.42 24.63 26.56
N PHE A 271 -23.47 25.59 27.47
CA PHE A 271 -22.45 25.82 28.52
C PHE A 271 -22.19 24.61 29.44
N ASN A 272 -23.21 23.78 29.67
CA ASN A 272 -23.08 22.57 30.53
C ASN A 272 -23.10 21.26 29.75
N LYS A 273 -22.98 21.33 28.42
CA LYS A 273 -22.99 20.12 27.60
C LYS A 273 -21.62 19.46 27.60
N ARG A 274 -21.61 18.12 27.65
CA ARG A 274 -20.42 17.25 27.50
C ARG A 274 -20.47 16.60 26.13
N ILE A 275 -19.37 16.60 25.43
CA ILE A 275 -19.22 15.87 24.16
C ILE A 275 -18.36 14.65 24.41
N VAL A 276 -18.90 13.48 24.18
CA VAL A 276 -18.21 12.20 24.35
C VAL A 276 -18.07 11.50 23.00
N ASN A 277 -16.82 11.27 22.59
CA ASN A 277 -16.51 10.45 21.39
C ASN A 277 -16.69 8.97 21.74
N LEU A 278 -17.64 8.31 21.09
CA LEU A 278 -18.01 6.93 21.35
C LEU A 278 -17.30 5.99 20.37
N ASP A 279 -16.50 5.07 20.88
CA ASP A 279 -15.85 4.04 20.08
C ASP A 279 -16.77 2.81 19.93
N MET A 280 -17.39 2.70 18.76
CA MET A 280 -18.25 1.57 18.42
C MET A 280 -17.50 0.23 18.38
N THR A 281 -16.21 0.25 18.04
CA THR A 281 -15.36 -0.95 17.97
C THR A 281 -15.15 -1.53 19.37
N SER A 282 -14.90 -0.67 20.35
CA SER A 282 -14.73 -1.07 21.76
C SER A 282 -16.00 -1.67 22.38
N ILE A 283 -17.18 -1.22 21.96
CA ILE A 283 -18.46 -1.78 22.43
C ILE A 283 -18.66 -3.21 21.92
N VAL A 284 -18.24 -3.48 20.67
CA VAL A 284 -18.30 -4.82 20.04
C VAL A 284 -17.20 -5.73 20.57
N ALA A 285 -16.03 -5.18 20.88
CA ALA A 285 -14.87 -5.97 21.31
C ALA A 285 -15.15 -6.77 22.58
N GLY A 286 -14.73 -8.04 22.59
CA GLY A 286 -14.89 -8.95 23.74
C GLY A 286 -16.32 -9.49 23.97
N THR A 287 -17.28 -9.19 23.09
CA THR A 287 -18.61 -9.83 23.14
C THR A 287 -18.56 -11.17 22.39
N LYS A 288 -18.64 -12.27 23.12
CA LYS A 288 -18.71 -13.64 22.53
C LYS A 288 -20.10 -13.97 21.99
N TYR A 289 -21.13 -13.35 22.53
CA TYR A 289 -22.52 -13.57 22.18
C TYR A 289 -23.22 -12.24 21.87
N ARG A 290 -24.09 -12.26 20.86
CA ARG A 290 -24.88 -11.12 20.40
C ARG A 290 -25.66 -10.41 21.53
N GLY A 291 -26.24 -11.17 22.45
CA GLY A 291 -26.98 -10.62 23.60
C GLY A 291 -26.16 -9.68 24.47
N GLN A 292 -24.85 -9.94 24.63
CA GLN A 292 -23.96 -9.07 25.40
C GLN A 292 -23.74 -7.70 24.73
N PHE A 293 -23.63 -7.65 23.41
CA PHE A 293 -23.57 -6.39 22.67
C PHE A 293 -24.86 -5.59 22.79
N GLU A 294 -26.03 -6.26 22.66
CA GLU A 294 -27.34 -5.62 22.79
C GLU A 294 -27.53 -5.07 24.22
N GLU A 295 -27.11 -5.81 25.25
CA GLU A 295 -27.17 -5.36 26.64
C GLU A 295 -26.29 -4.15 26.91
N ARG A 296 -25.04 -4.15 26.43
CA ARG A 296 -24.13 -3.02 26.57
C ARG A 296 -24.71 -1.76 25.89
N LEU A 297 -25.21 -1.91 24.66
CA LEU A 297 -25.78 -0.79 23.92
C LEU A 297 -27.06 -0.26 24.57
N LYS A 298 -27.94 -1.15 25.11
CA LYS A 298 -29.12 -0.75 25.86
C LYS A 298 -28.75 -0.05 27.18
N ALA A 299 -27.73 -0.52 27.89
CA ALA A 299 -27.24 0.13 29.10
C ALA A 299 -26.70 1.54 28.80
N LEU A 300 -25.91 1.69 27.72
CA LEU A 300 -25.39 2.96 27.24
C LEU A 300 -26.54 3.92 26.87
N LEU A 301 -27.55 3.47 26.12
CA LEU A 301 -28.71 4.28 25.76
C LEU A 301 -29.50 4.73 26.98
N LYS A 302 -29.70 3.87 27.99
CA LYS A 302 -30.38 4.20 29.23
C LYS A 302 -29.60 5.25 30.04
N GLU A 303 -28.26 5.18 30.05
CA GLU A 303 -27.41 6.16 30.71
C GLU A 303 -27.48 7.52 29.98
N LEU A 304 -27.50 7.55 28.65
CA LEU A 304 -27.70 8.74 27.83
C LEU A 304 -29.10 9.35 28.00
N GLU A 305 -30.16 8.54 28.08
CA GLU A 305 -31.53 9.00 28.35
C GLU A 305 -31.66 9.69 29.73
N ASN A 306 -30.91 9.25 30.71
CA ASN A 306 -30.87 9.84 32.06
C ASN A 306 -30.01 11.11 32.14
N ASN A 307 -29.11 11.33 31.17
CA ASN A 307 -28.16 12.46 31.13
C ASN A 307 -28.29 13.27 29.84
N PRO A 308 -29.32 14.14 29.74
CA PRO A 308 -29.62 14.87 28.49
C PRO A 308 -28.55 15.93 28.15
N ASP A 309 -27.59 16.17 29.03
CA ASP A 309 -26.48 17.09 28.80
C ASP A 309 -25.30 16.48 28.06
N ILE A 310 -25.37 15.18 27.76
CA ILE A 310 -24.34 14.47 27.00
C ILE A 310 -24.71 14.46 25.52
N ILE A 311 -23.77 14.91 24.68
CA ILE A 311 -23.83 14.81 23.23
C ILE A 311 -22.84 13.72 22.83
N ILE A 312 -23.28 12.69 22.15
CA ILE A 312 -22.39 11.66 21.64
C ILE A 312 -21.84 12.08 20.28
N PHE A 313 -20.57 11.85 20.08
CA PHE A 313 -19.92 11.92 18.76
C PHE A 313 -19.59 10.50 18.32
N ILE A 314 -19.95 10.13 17.10
CA ILE A 314 -19.62 8.86 16.49
C ILE A 314 -18.87 9.13 15.21
N ASP A 315 -17.58 8.87 15.23
CA ASP A 315 -16.80 8.87 14.00
C ASP A 315 -17.11 7.60 13.20
N GLU A 316 -17.06 7.69 11.88
CA GLU A 316 -17.47 6.61 10.97
C GLU A 316 -18.87 6.06 11.29
N ILE A 317 -19.87 6.97 11.42
CA ILE A 317 -21.25 6.60 11.81
C ILE A 317 -21.87 5.52 10.91
N HIS A 318 -21.35 5.30 9.70
CA HIS A 318 -21.79 4.24 8.80
C HIS A 318 -21.55 2.84 9.41
N THR A 319 -20.60 2.69 10.34
CA THR A 319 -20.34 1.43 11.07
C THR A 319 -21.51 0.97 11.93
N LEU A 320 -22.42 1.88 12.31
CA LEU A 320 -23.67 1.51 12.99
C LEU A 320 -24.56 0.59 12.15
N VAL A 321 -24.52 0.76 10.83
CA VAL A 321 -25.24 -0.05 9.86
C VAL A 321 -24.35 -1.22 9.47
N GLY A 322 -24.51 -2.37 10.10
CA GLY A 322 -23.68 -3.55 9.85
C GLY A 322 -22.90 -4.06 11.07
N ALA A 323 -22.81 -3.29 12.16
CA ALA A 323 -22.21 -3.77 13.40
C ALA A 323 -23.05 -4.91 13.99
N GLY A 324 -22.53 -6.14 13.86
CA GLY A 324 -23.16 -7.36 14.37
C GLY A 324 -23.97 -8.15 13.35
N SER A 325 -23.90 -7.85 12.05
CA SER A 325 -24.75 -8.51 11.04
C SER A 325 -24.12 -9.70 10.32
N THR A 326 -24.64 -10.88 10.58
CA THR A 326 -24.92 -11.88 9.54
C THR A 326 -26.25 -11.52 8.86
N PRO A 327 -26.48 -11.86 7.58
CA PRO A 327 -27.73 -11.54 6.88
C PRO A 327 -28.95 -11.99 7.66
N GLY A 328 -29.80 -11.03 8.09
CA GLY A 328 -31.01 -11.31 8.88
C GLY A 328 -30.99 -10.90 10.36
N THR A 329 -29.93 -10.21 10.84
CA THR A 329 -29.78 -9.84 12.25
C THR A 329 -30.02 -8.34 12.50
N MET A 330 -30.42 -7.97 13.74
CA MET A 330 -30.62 -6.56 14.13
C MET A 330 -29.29 -5.81 14.26
N ASP A 331 -29.13 -4.75 13.48
CA ASP A 331 -27.97 -3.83 13.52
C ASP A 331 -28.05 -2.89 14.73
N ALA A 332 -26.89 -2.38 15.20
CA ALA A 332 -26.82 -1.33 16.22
C ALA A 332 -27.73 -0.14 15.90
N ALA A 333 -27.83 0.19 14.62
CA ALA A 333 -28.74 1.20 14.09
C ALA A 333 -30.20 0.97 14.52
N ASN A 334 -30.69 -0.26 14.46
CA ASN A 334 -32.06 -0.59 14.82
C ASN A 334 -32.36 -0.40 16.31
N ILE A 335 -31.39 -0.60 17.19
CA ILE A 335 -31.50 -0.38 18.63
C ILE A 335 -31.49 1.13 18.94
N MET A 336 -30.69 1.92 18.21
CA MET A 336 -30.58 3.38 18.42
C MET A 336 -31.74 4.18 17.78
N LYS A 337 -32.36 3.68 16.71
CA LYS A 337 -33.46 4.36 15.98
C LYS A 337 -34.56 4.92 16.87
N PRO A 338 -35.09 4.18 17.86
CA PRO A 338 -36.17 4.71 18.72
C PRO A 338 -35.70 5.90 19.57
N ALA A 339 -34.49 5.86 20.12
CA ALA A 339 -33.95 6.92 20.96
C ALA A 339 -33.64 8.19 20.16
N LEU A 340 -33.03 8.06 18.99
CA LEU A 340 -32.81 9.15 18.04
C LEU A 340 -34.13 9.73 17.51
N ALA A 341 -35.14 8.87 17.32
CA ALA A 341 -36.47 9.30 16.85
C ALA A 341 -37.19 10.19 17.84
N ARG A 342 -37.10 9.87 19.12
CA ARG A 342 -37.73 10.65 20.19
C ARG A 342 -37.00 11.98 20.46
N GLY A 343 -35.75 12.13 19.96
CA GLY A 343 -34.90 13.32 20.21
C GLY A 343 -34.39 13.39 21.65
N VAL A 344 -34.40 12.27 22.36
CA VAL A 344 -33.93 12.20 23.76
C VAL A 344 -32.40 12.17 23.79
N ILE A 345 -31.81 11.61 22.77
CA ILE A 345 -30.35 11.54 22.59
C ILE A 345 -29.94 12.50 21.48
N GLN A 346 -28.86 13.25 21.71
CA GLN A 346 -28.20 14.11 20.74
C GLN A 346 -26.94 13.40 20.24
N CYS A 347 -26.83 13.24 18.91
CA CYS A 347 -25.71 12.55 18.27
C CYS A 347 -25.15 13.40 17.13
N ILE A 348 -23.83 13.56 17.11
CA ILE A 348 -23.07 14.09 15.99
C ILE A 348 -22.44 12.89 15.29
N GLY A 349 -22.68 12.71 13.99
CA GLY A 349 -22.01 11.67 13.19
C GLY A 349 -20.98 12.26 12.25
N ALA A 350 -19.95 11.51 11.91
CA ALA A 350 -19.03 11.85 10.82
C ALA A 350 -18.91 10.66 9.86
N THR A 351 -18.87 10.92 8.55
CA THR A 351 -18.72 9.87 7.52
C THR A 351 -18.26 10.47 6.19
N THR A 352 -17.94 9.64 5.22
CA THR A 352 -17.72 10.06 3.83
C THR A 352 -19.03 10.11 3.04
N LEU A 353 -19.02 10.76 1.87
CA LEU A 353 -20.22 10.87 1.04
C LEU A 353 -20.68 9.50 0.50
N ASP A 354 -19.72 8.66 0.11
CA ASP A 354 -20.02 7.35 -0.44
C ASP A 354 -20.56 6.39 0.61
N GLU A 355 -19.97 6.40 1.81
CA GLU A 355 -20.46 5.62 2.95
C GLU A 355 -21.83 6.11 3.43
N TYR A 356 -22.04 7.42 3.42
CA TYR A 356 -23.37 7.99 3.74
C TYR A 356 -24.45 7.47 2.79
N ARG A 357 -24.19 7.53 1.47
CA ARG A 357 -25.12 7.02 0.44
C ARG A 357 -25.37 5.51 0.57
N ASN A 358 -24.28 4.76 0.83
CA ASN A 358 -24.36 3.30 0.85
C ASN A 358 -25.02 2.74 2.11
N SER A 359 -24.91 3.43 3.24
CA SER A 359 -25.36 2.93 4.56
C SER A 359 -26.54 3.72 5.10
N ILE A 360 -26.43 5.04 5.27
CA ILE A 360 -27.45 5.84 5.95
C ILE A 360 -28.60 6.25 5.04
N GLU A 361 -28.30 6.65 3.80
CA GLU A 361 -29.33 7.13 2.85
C GLU A 361 -30.24 5.99 2.39
N LYS A 362 -29.74 4.74 2.31
CA LYS A 362 -30.56 3.56 2.02
C LYS A 362 -31.53 3.22 3.15
N ASP A 363 -31.25 3.63 4.36
CA ASP A 363 -32.15 3.48 5.50
C ASP A 363 -32.93 4.77 5.73
N GLY A 364 -34.10 4.88 5.10
CA GLY A 364 -34.98 6.07 5.19
C GLY A 364 -35.43 6.44 6.62
N ALA A 365 -35.29 5.53 7.59
CA ALA A 365 -35.57 5.83 8.99
C ALA A 365 -34.39 6.60 9.64
N LEU A 366 -33.14 6.25 9.33
CA LEU A 366 -31.96 6.98 9.78
C LEU A 366 -31.84 8.32 9.05
N GLU A 367 -32.00 8.35 7.72
CA GLU A 367 -31.88 9.58 6.93
C GLU A 367 -32.80 10.70 7.47
N ARG A 368 -33.99 10.37 7.86
CA ARG A 368 -34.96 11.34 8.42
C ARG A 368 -34.56 11.87 9.79
N ARG A 369 -33.57 11.30 10.48
CA ARG A 369 -33.11 11.69 11.81
C ARG A 369 -31.85 12.51 11.79
N PHE A 370 -31.03 12.36 10.78
CA PHE A 370 -29.77 13.08 10.61
C PHE A 370 -29.93 14.26 9.66
N GLN A 371 -29.27 15.38 9.99
CA GLN A 371 -29.18 16.54 9.12
C GLN A 371 -27.78 16.67 8.55
N LYS A 372 -27.68 16.66 7.22
CA LYS A 372 -26.39 16.75 6.50
C LYS A 372 -25.70 18.10 6.72
N VAL A 373 -24.41 18.05 7.02
CA VAL A 373 -23.49 19.19 7.04
C VAL A 373 -22.30 18.82 6.16
N MET A 374 -22.16 19.50 5.04
CA MET A 374 -21.05 19.24 4.11
C MET A 374 -19.79 19.91 4.64
N VAL A 375 -18.70 19.16 4.65
CA VAL A 375 -17.36 19.62 5.07
C VAL A 375 -16.43 19.59 3.86
N GLU A 376 -16.09 20.76 3.37
CA GLU A 376 -15.18 20.92 2.24
C GLU A 376 -13.71 20.94 2.69
N PRO A 377 -12.75 20.56 1.81
CA PRO A 377 -11.33 20.72 2.07
C PRO A 377 -10.98 22.19 2.40
N THR A 378 -9.99 22.38 3.27
CA THR A 378 -9.51 23.73 3.60
C THR A 378 -8.74 24.37 2.44
N THR A 379 -8.80 25.71 2.35
CA THR A 379 -7.99 26.45 1.37
C THR A 379 -6.50 26.45 1.77
N ARG A 380 -5.62 26.82 0.83
CA ARG A 380 -4.17 26.96 1.10
C ARG A 380 -3.89 27.89 2.28
N GLU A 381 -4.58 29.02 2.32
CA GLU A 381 -4.41 30.04 3.37
C GLU A 381 -4.87 29.53 4.73
N GLN A 382 -6.05 28.90 4.77
CA GLN A 382 -6.56 28.25 5.98
C GLN A 382 -5.63 27.13 6.46
N THR A 383 -5.13 26.30 5.54
CA THR A 383 -4.19 25.23 5.87
C THR A 383 -2.90 25.77 6.46
N LEU A 384 -2.35 26.86 5.89
CA LEU A 384 -1.16 27.51 6.45
C LEU A 384 -1.39 28.06 7.86
N GLN A 385 -2.57 28.65 8.11
CA GLN A 385 -2.95 29.11 9.45
C GLN A 385 -3.06 27.94 10.44
N ILE A 386 -3.66 26.83 10.01
CA ILE A 386 -3.72 25.60 10.83
C ILE A 386 -2.32 25.13 11.20
N LEU A 387 -1.42 24.95 10.22
CA LEU A 387 -0.04 24.54 10.47
C LEU A 387 0.69 25.47 11.43
N THR A 388 0.50 26.77 11.27
CA THR A 388 1.12 27.79 12.15
C THR A 388 0.64 27.66 13.60
N ASN A 389 -0.64 27.36 13.79
CA ASN A 389 -1.22 27.24 15.13
C ASN A 389 -0.84 25.93 15.84
N ILE A 390 -0.71 24.83 15.10
CA ILE A 390 -0.32 23.52 15.67
C ILE A 390 1.20 23.37 15.78
N ARG A 391 1.98 24.22 15.10
CA ARG A 391 3.45 24.20 15.04
C ARG A 391 4.10 23.96 16.40
N GLY A 392 3.71 24.73 17.42
CA GLY A 392 4.33 24.68 18.75
C GLY A 392 4.26 23.30 19.41
N ARG A 393 3.17 22.56 19.19
CA ARG A 393 3.00 21.19 19.73
C ARG A 393 3.88 20.18 19.03
N TYR A 394 3.97 20.26 17.70
CA TYR A 394 4.85 19.40 16.92
C TYR A 394 6.32 19.69 17.17
N GLU A 395 6.69 20.97 17.37
CA GLU A 395 8.02 21.39 17.80
C GLU A 395 8.41 20.82 19.16
N GLN A 396 7.48 20.78 20.10
CA GLN A 396 7.69 20.17 21.42
C GLN A 396 7.80 18.65 21.33
N HIS A 397 6.95 18.00 20.50
CA HIS A 397 6.94 16.55 20.37
C HIS A 397 8.22 16.01 19.71
N HIS A 398 8.70 16.67 18.66
CA HIS A 398 9.86 16.23 17.90
C HIS A 398 11.17 16.87 18.34
N HIS A 399 11.15 17.84 19.26
CA HIS A 399 12.30 18.64 19.68
C HIS A 399 13.00 19.36 18.50
N VAL A 400 12.21 19.92 17.58
CA VAL A 400 12.65 20.64 16.38
C VAL A 400 12.05 22.04 16.37
N SER A 401 12.43 22.88 15.39
CA SER A 401 11.80 24.16 15.10
C SER A 401 11.53 24.28 13.61
N TYR A 402 10.33 24.68 13.21
CA TYR A 402 9.97 24.85 11.81
C TYR A 402 10.09 26.31 11.39
N THR A 403 10.71 26.58 10.24
CA THR A 403 10.70 27.90 9.63
C THR A 403 9.33 28.18 8.97
N ASP A 404 8.96 29.46 8.86
CA ASP A 404 7.71 29.84 8.17
C ASP A 404 7.72 29.44 6.70
N ASP A 405 8.89 29.43 6.08
CA ASP A 405 9.05 29.00 4.69
C ASP A 405 8.93 27.47 4.54
N ALA A 406 9.36 26.69 5.55
CA ALA A 406 9.09 25.25 5.59
C ALA A 406 7.59 24.96 5.62
N LEU A 407 6.81 25.66 6.46
CA LEU A 407 5.35 25.48 6.52
C LEU A 407 4.66 25.86 5.19
N LYS A 408 5.06 26.97 4.55
CA LYS A 408 4.57 27.34 3.21
C LYS A 408 4.92 26.26 2.17
N THR A 409 6.11 25.70 2.29
CA THR A 409 6.57 24.64 1.40
C THR A 409 5.78 23.35 1.62
N CYS A 410 5.48 22.96 2.86
CA CYS A 410 4.56 21.84 3.15
C CYS A 410 3.24 21.98 2.40
N VAL A 411 2.58 23.14 2.51
CA VAL A 411 1.30 23.37 1.82
C VAL A 411 1.46 23.33 0.31
N THR A 412 2.47 24.00 -0.23
CA THR A 412 2.66 24.14 -1.69
C THR A 412 3.03 22.80 -2.35
N LEU A 413 3.93 22.04 -1.73
CA LEU A 413 4.38 20.78 -2.28
C LEU A 413 3.32 19.69 -2.14
N THR A 414 2.63 19.62 -1.00
CA THR A 414 1.56 18.61 -0.82
C THR A 414 0.35 18.90 -1.67
N GLU A 415 0.01 20.17 -1.95
CA GLU A 415 -1.02 20.51 -2.93
C GLU A 415 -0.67 19.99 -4.33
N ARG A 416 0.57 20.23 -4.74
CA ARG A 416 1.04 19.91 -6.09
C ARG A 416 1.30 18.43 -6.31
N TYR A 417 1.80 17.73 -5.30
CA TYR A 417 2.35 16.39 -5.47
C TYR A 417 1.54 15.28 -4.79
N ILE A 418 0.67 15.59 -3.84
CA ILE A 418 -0.20 14.62 -3.15
C ILE A 418 -1.65 14.92 -3.53
N SER A 419 -2.19 14.14 -4.49
CA SER A 419 -3.55 14.30 -5.02
C SER A 419 -4.57 13.33 -4.41
N ASP A 420 -4.13 12.27 -3.75
CA ASP A 420 -4.96 11.21 -3.17
C ASP A 420 -5.51 11.56 -1.78
N ARG A 421 -5.03 12.63 -1.17
CA ARG A 421 -5.44 13.14 0.15
C ARG A 421 -5.87 14.59 0.08
N GLN A 422 -6.71 14.99 1.04
CA GLN A 422 -7.24 16.34 1.12
C GLN A 422 -6.50 17.20 2.14
N PHE A 423 -6.64 18.53 2.00
CA PHE A 423 -6.24 19.47 3.05
C PHE A 423 -7.23 19.45 4.22
N PRO A 424 -6.76 19.63 5.48
CA PRO A 424 -5.37 19.96 5.91
C PRO A 424 -4.48 18.75 6.13
N ASP A 425 -5.02 17.52 6.17
CA ASP A 425 -4.38 16.29 6.60
C ASP A 425 -3.01 16.04 5.92
N LYS A 426 -2.96 16.08 4.59
CA LYS A 426 -1.73 15.87 3.83
C LYS A 426 -0.60 16.85 4.15
N ALA A 427 -0.92 18.08 4.57
CA ALA A 427 0.08 19.09 4.93
C ALA A 427 0.55 18.88 6.38
N ILE A 428 -0.34 18.45 7.27
CA ILE A 428 -0.02 18.07 8.65
C ILE A 428 0.89 16.84 8.64
N ASP A 429 0.55 15.81 7.86
CA ASP A 429 1.36 14.60 7.70
C ASP A 429 2.79 14.94 7.23
N ALA A 430 2.94 15.81 6.22
CA ALA A 430 4.25 16.20 5.73
C ALA A 430 5.07 16.95 6.78
N MET A 431 4.43 17.79 7.62
CA MET A 431 5.08 18.48 8.73
C MET A 431 5.51 17.49 9.82
N ASP A 432 4.63 16.57 10.21
CA ASP A 432 4.88 15.56 11.24
C ASP A 432 6.00 14.60 10.83
N GLU A 433 5.94 14.08 9.59
CA GLU A 433 6.97 13.19 9.04
C GLU A 433 8.32 13.88 8.93
N ALA A 434 8.35 15.19 8.60
CA ALA A 434 9.59 15.96 8.59
C ALA A 434 10.21 16.09 9.99
N GLY A 435 9.40 16.36 11.01
CA GLY A 435 9.85 16.38 12.41
C GLY A 435 10.45 15.04 12.83
N SER A 436 9.72 13.96 12.56
CA SER A 436 10.13 12.59 12.85
C SER A 436 11.42 12.20 12.14
N HIS A 437 11.51 12.48 10.82
CA HIS A 437 12.68 12.16 10.00
C HIS A 437 13.95 12.84 10.51
N ILE A 438 13.89 14.13 10.82
CA ILE A 438 15.03 14.89 11.34
C ILE A 438 15.43 14.38 12.72
N ARG A 439 14.47 14.10 13.60
CA ARG A 439 14.73 13.52 14.91
C ARG A 439 15.47 12.19 14.80
N ILE A 440 15.02 11.28 13.94
CA ILE A 440 15.65 9.96 13.76
C ILE A 440 17.01 10.06 13.07
N SER A 441 17.12 10.88 12.01
CA SER A 441 18.35 10.99 11.22
C SER A 441 19.50 11.67 11.96
N LYS A 442 19.18 12.61 12.86
CA LYS A 442 20.19 13.38 13.61
C LYS A 442 20.38 12.91 15.06
N CYS A 443 19.47 12.09 15.60
CA CYS A 443 19.64 11.45 16.89
C CYS A 443 20.60 10.25 16.77
N GLN A 444 21.87 10.52 16.45
CA GLN A 444 22.88 9.47 16.53
C GLN A 444 23.14 9.20 18.02
N VAL A 445 22.93 7.96 18.42
CA VAL A 445 23.31 7.51 19.78
C VAL A 445 24.82 7.77 19.91
N PRO A 446 25.30 8.52 20.90
CA PRO A 446 26.71 8.76 21.09
C PRO A 446 27.48 7.43 21.11
N SER A 447 28.66 7.42 20.47
CA SER A 447 29.51 6.22 20.39
C SER A 447 29.80 5.62 21.77
N GLU A 448 29.89 6.46 22.78
CA GLU A 448 30.10 6.08 24.18
C GLU A 448 28.99 5.17 24.73
N ILE A 449 27.75 5.43 24.39
CA ILE A 449 26.60 4.59 24.79
C ILE A 449 26.62 3.25 24.06
N ILE A 450 26.98 3.26 22.79
CA ILE A 450 27.12 2.03 21.98
C ILE A 450 28.23 1.15 22.57
N ASP A 451 29.38 1.75 22.90
CA ASP A 451 30.51 1.04 23.49
C ASP A 451 30.15 0.45 24.84
N LYS A 452 29.46 1.21 25.71
CA LYS A 452 28.94 0.73 26.99
C LYS A 452 27.91 -0.39 26.84
N GLN A 453 27.05 -0.34 25.83
CA GLN A 453 26.11 -1.44 25.56
C GLN A 453 26.83 -2.71 25.07
N ILE A 454 27.89 -2.58 24.30
CA ILE A 454 28.73 -3.70 23.87
C ILE A 454 29.45 -4.29 25.09
N GLU A 455 30.00 -3.43 25.97
CA GLU A 455 30.64 -3.85 27.22
C GLU A 455 29.67 -4.59 28.14
N LEU A 456 28.45 -4.07 28.29
CA LEU A 456 27.39 -4.73 29.05
C LEU A 456 27.06 -6.13 28.53
N LYS A 457 26.92 -6.28 27.18
CA LYS A 457 26.72 -7.59 26.56
C LYS A 457 27.87 -8.55 26.85
N ARG A 458 29.12 -8.06 26.81
CA ARG A 458 30.32 -8.84 27.12
C ARG A 458 30.33 -9.31 28.56
N VAL A 459 30.06 -8.42 29.50
CA VAL A 459 29.97 -8.73 30.94
C VAL A 459 28.87 -9.72 31.26
N LYS A 460 27.68 -9.57 30.62
CA LYS A 460 26.59 -10.54 30.74
C LYS A 460 26.96 -11.95 30.24
N SER A 461 27.67 -12.03 29.12
CA SER A 461 28.19 -13.30 28.58
C SER A 461 29.22 -13.94 29.50
N GLN A 462 30.17 -13.14 30.02
CA GLN A 462 31.20 -13.61 30.98
C GLN A 462 30.59 -14.09 32.30
N LYS A 463 29.58 -13.38 32.82
CA LYS A 463 28.81 -13.81 33.99
C LYS A 463 28.14 -15.17 33.76
N GLN A 464 27.48 -15.36 32.61
CA GLN A 464 26.85 -16.64 32.28
C GLN A 464 27.88 -17.78 32.16
N SER A 465 29.04 -17.51 31.59
CA SER A 465 30.13 -18.48 31.50
C SER A 465 30.72 -18.82 32.89
N ALA A 466 30.88 -17.85 33.77
CA ALA A 466 31.35 -18.06 35.15
C ALA A 466 30.35 -18.90 35.95
N VAL A 467 29.04 -18.68 35.79
CA VAL A 467 28.00 -19.49 36.44
C VAL A 467 28.02 -20.93 35.90
N LYS A 468 28.18 -21.14 34.58
CA LYS A 468 28.29 -22.48 34.00
C LYS A 468 29.50 -23.26 34.51
N ASN A 469 30.61 -22.56 34.78
CA ASN A 469 31.84 -23.12 35.30
C ASN A 469 31.86 -23.20 36.84
N GLN A 470 30.72 -22.96 37.50
CA GLN A 470 30.57 -23.00 38.98
C GLN A 470 31.51 -22.07 39.73
N ASN A 471 32.04 -21.01 39.09
CA ASN A 471 32.92 -20.05 39.76
C ASN A 471 32.06 -18.85 40.25
N TYR A 472 31.51 -19.00 41.43
CA TYR A 472 30.56 -18.04 42.00
C TYR A 472 31.20 -16.72 42.42
N GLU A 473 32.49 -16.70 42.79
CA GLU A 473 33.20 -15.46 43.14
C GLU A 473 33.37 -14.56 41.88
N LEU A 474 33.77 -15.15 40.77
CA LEU A 474 33.86 -14.44 39.50
C LEU A 474 32.50 -14.00 38.97
N ALA A 475 31.46 -14.82 39.19
CA ALA A 475 30.11 -14.46 38.80
C ALA A 475 29.56 -13.28 39.61
N ALA A 476 29.90 -13.19 40.92
CA ALA A 476 29.58 -12.05 41.80
C ALA A 476 30.29 -10.77 41.33
N ALA A 477 31.59 -10.82 41.02
CA ALA A 477 32.32 -9.68 40.49
C ALA A 477 31.74 -9.16 39.14
N TYR A 478 31.36 -10.07 38.24
CA TYR A 478 30.69 -9.68 36.98
C TYR A 478 29.29 -9.11 37.20
N ARG A 479 28.56 -9.55 38.26
CA ARG A 479 27.27 -8.96 38.63
C ARG A 479 27.44 -7.51 39.09
N ASP A 480 28.42 -7.23 39.88
CA ASP A 480 28.70 -5.88 40.40
C ASP A 480 29.13 -4.94 39.23
N MET A 481 29.96 -5.44 38.30
CA MET A 481 30.29 -4.73 37.08
C MET A 481 29.05 -4.47 36.22
N GLN A 482 28.18 -5.47 36.05
CA GLN A 482 26.91 -5.32 35.30
C GLN A 482 26.06 -4.20 35.89
N THR A 483 25.86 -4.21 37.22
CA THR A 483 25.02 -3.21 37.90
C THR A 483 25.61 -1.80 37.76
N LYS A 484 26.94 -1.65 37.80
CA LYS A 484 27.62 -0.38 37.60
C LYS A 484 27.44 0.15 36.17
N ILE A 485 27.65 -0.68 35.16
CA ILE A 485 27.46 -0.30 33.75
C ILE A 485 25.99 0.02 33.46
N GLU A 486 25.05 -0.72 34.03
CA GLU A 486 23.60 -0.44 33.91
C GLU A 486 23.21 0.90 34.56
N ALA A 487 23.83 1.27 35.67
CA ALA A 487 23.62 2.57 36.31
C ALA A 487 24.21 3.70 35.47
N GLU A 488 25.44 3.54 34.97
CA GLU A 488 26.08 4.53 34.05
C GLU A 488 25.28 4.71 32.77
N LEU A 489 24.78 3.62 32.15
CA LEU A 489 23.91 3.68 30.98
C LEU A 489 22.59 4.38 31.29
N LYS A 490 22.05 4.20 32.48
CA LYS A 490 20.81 4.86 32.90
C LYS A 490 21.01 6.37 33.05
N GLU A 491 22.08 6.80 33.71
CA GLU A 491 22.44 8.21 33.80
C GLU A 491 22.68 8.84 32.42
N MET A 492 23.43 8.16 31.53
CA MET A 492 23.67 8.63 30.15
C MET A 492 22.38 8.74 29.35
N ASN A 493 21.44 7.77 29.50
CA ASN A 493 20.15 7.83 28.83
C ASN A 493 19.23 8.92 29.43
N GLU A 494 19.24 9.14 30.75
CA GLU A 494 18.52 10.23 31.39
C GLU A 494 19.04 11.60 30.92
N HIS A 495 20.34 11.78 30.76
CA HIS A 495 20.95 12.99 30.15
C HIS A 495 20.56 13.17 28.67
N LEU A 496 20.31 12.10 27.92
CA LEU A 496 19.82 12.21 26.54
C LEU A 496 18.32 12.51 26.46
N THR A 497 17.53 12.12 27.49
CA THR A 497 16.10 12.34 27.54
C THR A 497 15.72 13.64 28.23
N ASP A 498 16.57 14.17 29.14
CA ASP A 498 16.41 15.47 29.75
C ASP A 498 16.81 16.58 28.74
N GLY A 499 15.90 16.83 27.83
CA GLY A 499 16.07 17.60 26.61
C GLY A 499 16.23 19.13 26.75
N ASP A 500 16.67 19.70 27.87
CA ASP A 500 16.85 21.15 28.01
C ASP A 500 18.13 21.70 27.35
N ASN A 501 19.03 20.83 26.89
CA ASN A 501 20.29 21.24 26.24
C ASN A 501 20.55 20.67 24.83
N VAL A 502 19.56 20.03 24.20
CA VAL A 502 19.69 19.63 22.79
C VAL A 502 19.36 20.82 21.91
N GLU A 503 20.32 21.33 21.14
CA GLU A 503 20.06 22.34 20.13
C GLU A 503 18.87 21.91 19.26
N LYS A 504 17.75 22.67 19.32
CA LYS A 504 16.58 22.41 18.50
C LYS A 504 16.99 22.50 17.03
N HIS A 505 16.91 21.39 16.32
CA HIS A 505 17.21 21.39 14.90
C HIS A 505 16.14 22.18 14.15
N VAL A 506 16.60 23.10 13.32
CA VAL A 506 15.72 23.92 12.47
C VAL A 506 15.40 23.13 11.20
N ILE A 507 14.10 22.92 10.95
CA ILE A 507 13.60 22.32 9.72
C ILE A 507 13.34 23.43 8.71
N ASP A 508 13.99 23.32 7.56
CA ASP A 508 13.89 24.27 6.48
C ASP A 508 13.33 23.65 5.20
N THR A 509 13.16 24.45 4.16
CA THR A 509 12.62 24.03 2.85
C THR A 509 13.23 22.74 2.30
N PRO A 510 14.57 22.52 2.29
CA PRO A 510 15.16 21.27 1.77
C PRO A 510 14.73 20.02 2.53
N ASP A 511 14.49 20.13 3.83
CA ASP A 511 14.05 18.99 4.65
C ASP A 511 12.64 18.56 4.27
N ILE A 512 11.75 19.53 4.04
CA ILE A 512 10.38 19.28 3.57
C ILE A 512 10.40 18.69 2.15
N GLU A 513 11.25 19.21 1.26
CA GLU A 513 11.43 18.66 -0.09
C GLU A 513 11.84 17.19 -0.03
N ASN A 514 12.78 16.83 0.85
CA ASN A 514 13.20 15.44 1.05
C ASN A 514 12.04 14.54 1.51
N VAL A 515 11.27 15.00 2.48
CA VAL A 515 10.15 14.23 3.02
C VAL A 515 9.04 14.04 1.98
N VAL A 516 8.63 15.12 1.31
CA VAL A 516 7.63 15.01 0.24
C VAL A 516 8.13 14.11 -0.90
N SER A 517 9.44 14.12 -1.18
CA SER A 517 10.05 13.19 -2.13
C SER A 517 9.94 11.73 -1.67
N MET A 518 10.16 11.44 -0.39
CA MET A 518 9.98 10.09 0.16
C MET A 518 8.52 9.64 0.12
N MET A 519 7.59 10.51 0.49
CA MET A 519 6.15 10.22 0.46
C MET A 519 5.62 9.94 -0.96
N THR A 520 6.11 10.68 -1.94
CA THR A 520 5.61 10.63 -3.34
C THR A 520 6.44 9.77 -4.28
N GLY A 521 7.68 9.41 -3.88
CA GLY A 521 8.65 8.75 -4.75
C GLY A 521 9.26 9.65 -5.84
N ILE A 522 9.03 10.98 -5.78
CA ILE A 522 9.56 11.95 -6.75
C ILE A 522 10.95 12.39 -6.26
N PRO A 523 12.01 12.30 -7.07
CA PRO A 523 13.34 12.71 -6.65
C PRO A 523 13.42 14.16 -6.20
N VAL A 524 14.07 14.44 -5.06
CA VAL A 524 14.26 15.78 -4.44
C VAL A 524 14.72 16.83 -5.43
N GLN A 525 15.64 16.47 -6.32
CA GLN A 525 16.21 17.38 -7.33
C GLN A 525 15.15 17.98 -8.27
N LYS A 526 13.92 17.43 -8.28
CA LYS A 526 12.79 17.91 -9.10
C LYS A 526 11.83 18.81 -8.34
N LEU A 527 11.91 18.84 -7.00
CA LEU A 527 11.07 19.67 -6.14
C LEU A 527 11.64 21.07 -5.94
N GLY A 528 12.97 21.24 -6.06
CA GLY A 528 13.68 22.50 -5.89
C GLY A 528 14.03 23.21 -7.20
N GLY A 529 14.44 24.47 -7.13
CA GLY A 529 14.70 25.38 -8.26
C GLY A 529 15.81 24.97 -9.27
N LYS A 530 16.41 23.79 -9.14
CA LYS A 530 17.39 23.23 -10.11
C LYS A 530 16.73 22.60 -11.35
N GLU A 531 15.39 22.54 -11.40
CA GLU A 531 14.65 21.95 -12.53
C GLU A 531 14.88 22.71 -13.85
N GLU A 532 15.07 24.03 -13.80
CA GLU A 532 15.31 24.84 -15.02
C GLU A 532 16.64 24.48 -15.69
N ILE A 533 17.70 24.25 -14.93
CA ILE A 533 19.02 23.89 -15.49
C ILE A 533 18.94 22.51 -16.16
N ARG A 534 18.22 21.60 -15.56
CA ARG A 534 18.05 20.23 -16.08
C ARG A 534 17.20 20.24 -17.35
N LEU A 535 16.11 21.01 -17.38
CA LEU A 535 15.27 21.16 -18.58
C LEU A 535 16.03 21.79 -19.76
N LYS A 536 17.01 22.67 -19.50
CA LYS A 536 17.90 23.21 -20.55
C LYS A 536 18.83 22.13 -21.14
N GLY A 537 19.33 21.20 -20.32
CA GLY A 537 20.20 20.10 -20.76
C GLY A 537 19.47 18.92 -21.39
N MET A 538 18.14 18.83 -21.25
CA MET A 538 17.31 17.69 -21.67
C MET A 538 17.49 17.30 -23.15
N ALA A 539 17.53 18.29 -24.04
CA ALA A 539 17.67 18.02 -25.47
C ALA A 539 19.02 17.37 -25.80
N SER A 540 20.12 17.87 -25.22
CA SER A 540 21.45 17.33 -25.46
C SER A 540 21.64 15.92 -24.91
N GLU A 541 21.10 15.64 -23.72
CA GLU A 541 21.18 14.31 -23.11
C GLU A 541 20.37 13.28 -23.90
N LEU A 542 19.13 13.61 -24.27
CA LEU A 542 18.29 12.71 -25.07
C LEU A 542 18.86 12.45 -26.47
N LYS A 543 19.48 13.47 -27.11
CA LYS A 543 20.16 13.31 -28.41
C LYS A 543 21.40 12.43 -28.33
N GLY A 544 22.08 12.40 -27.19
CA GLY A 544 23.20 11.50 -26.94
C GLY A 544 22.80 10.04 -26.85
N ILE A 545 21.55 9.76 -26.44
CA ILE A 545 21.06 8.40 -26.20
C ILE A 545 20.20 7.89 -27.37
N VAL A 546 19.31 8.75 -27.94
CA VAL A 546 18.40 8.39 -29.02
C VAL A 546 18.94 8.87 -30.34
N VAL A 547 19.45 7.93 -31.14
CA VAL A 547 20.18 8.21 -32.38
C VAL A 547 19.23 8.60 -33.52
N ALA A 548 19.63 9.59 -34.33
CA ALA A 548 19.01 10.01 -35.57
C ALA A 548 17.54 10.51 -35.49
N GLN A 549 17.10 11.00 -34.31
CA GLN A 549 15.75 11.52 -34.08
C GLN A 549 15.77 12.96 -33.51
N ASP A 550 16.77 13.75 -33.83
CA ASP A 550 16.99 15.09 -33.26
C ASP A 550 15.77 16.01 -33.37
N LYS A 551 15.09 16.00 -34.51
CA LYS A 551 13.90 16.84 -34.75
C LYS A 551 12.72 16.40 -33.85
N ALA A 552 12.57 15.10 -33.64
CA ALA A 552 11.52 14.56 -32.79
C ALA A 552 11.79 14.96 -31.33
N ILE A 553 13.04 14.81 -30.88
CA ILE A 553 13.49 15.21 -29.55
C ILE A 553 13.27 16.71 -29.31
N ASP A 554 13.71 17.56 -30.23
CA ASP A 554 13.56 19.02 -30.09
C ASP A 554 12.10 19.44 -29.94
N LYS A 555 11.17 18.82 -30.66
CA LYS A 555 9.72 19.10 -30.56
C LYS A 555 9.17 18.68 -29.21
N VAL A 556 9.49 17.45 -28.74
CA VAL A 556 9.08 16.95 -27.43
C VAL A 556 9.58 17.87 -26.32
N VAL A 557 10.86 18.19 -26.33
CA VAL A 557 11.52 19.02 -25.31
C VAL A 557 10.92 20.42 -25.28
N LYS A 558 10.73 21.06 -26.42
CA LYS A 558 10.12 22.41 -26.50
C LYS A 558 8.69 22.42 -25.94
N ALA A 559 7.87 21.40 -26.23
CA ALA A 559 6.52 21.33 -25.74
C ALA A 559 6.49 21.13 -24.20
N ILE A 560 7.37 20.26 -23.67
CA ILE A 560 7.51 20.06 -22.22
C ILE A 560 8.01 21.32 -21.53
N GLN A 561 9.04 21.99 -22.08
CA GLN A 561 9.55 23.24 -21.53
C GLN A 561 8.46 24.33 -21.49
N ARG A 562 7.66 24.50 -22.55
CA ARG A 562 6.54 25.44 -22.61
C ARG A 562 5.50 25.21 -21.51
N ASN A 563 5.19 23.94 -21.23
CA ASN A 563 4.27 23.59 -20.13
C ASN A 563 4.88 23.92 -18.77
N ARG A 564 6.14 23.56 -18.55
CA ARG A 564 6.79 23.74 -17.24
C ARG A 564 7.04 25.21 -16.87
N VAL A 565 7.15 26.09 -17.83
CA VAL A 565 7.22 27.54 -17.60
C VAL A 565 5.86 28.14 -17.20
N GLY A 566 4.77 27.34 -17.20
CA GLY A 566 3.45 27.81 -16.78
C GLY A 566 2.66 28.52 -17.86
N LEU A 567 3.06 28.41 -19.13
CA LEU A 567 2.35 29.03 -20.26
C LEU A 567 1.14 28.22 -20.75
N LYS A 568 0.95 27.00 -20.24
CA LYS A 568 -0.17 26.11 -20.55
C LYS A 568 -1.15 26.10 -19.37
N ASP A 569 -2.42 25.82 -19.64
CA ASP A 569 -3.46 25.64 -18.62
C ASP A 569 -3.04 24.53 -17.63
N PRO A 570 -3.05 24.79 -16.31
CA PRO A 570 -2.65 23.82 -15.30
C PRO A 570 -3.56 22.57 -15.21
N ASN A 571 -4.73 22.60 -15.82
CA ASN A 571 -5.67 21.47 -15.84
C ASN A 571 -5.33 20.43 -16.89
N HIS A 572 -4.43 20.70 -17.84
CA HIS A 572 -4.03 19.75 -18.86
C HIS A 572 -2.83 18.88 -18.45
N PRO A 573 -2.64 17.69 -19.05
CA PRO A 573 -1.42 16.90 -18.89
C PRO A 573 -0.17 17.70 -19.26
N ILE A 574 1.01 17.28 -18.75
CA ILE A 574 2.30 17.92 -19.08
C ILE A 574 2.54 18.00 -20.59
N GLY A 575 2.15 16.94 -21.31
CA GLY A 575 2.20 16.91 -22.76
C GLY A 575 1.44 15.72 -23.32
N VAL A 576 0.78 15.94 -24.46
CA VAL A 576 0.05 14.92 -25.21
C VAL A 576 0.65 14.83 -26.60
N PHE A 577 1.39 13.76 -26.88
CA PHE A 577 2.17 13.59 -28.09
C PHE A 577 1.70 12.41 -28.94
N MET A 578 1.63 12.58 -30.25
CA MET A 578 1.45 11.47 -31.18
C MET A 578 2.76 11.19 -31.91
N PHE A 579 3.35 10.01 -31.72
CA PHE A 579 4.56 9.55 -32.37
C PHE A 579 4.21 8.72 -33.62
N LEU A 580 4.51 9.26 -34.76
CA LEU A 580 4.25 8.65 -36.07
C LEU A 580 5.54 8.13 -36.68
N GLY A 581 5.49 6.94 -37.29
CA GLY A 581 6.62 6.42 -38.02
C GLY A 581 6.61 4.90 -38.12
N PRO A 582 7.49 4.30 -38.92
CA PRO A 582 7.60 2.85 -39.08
C PRO A 582 7.95 2.16 -37.77
N THR A 583 7.80 0.84 -37.74
CA THR A 583 8.24 0.04 -36.62
C THR A 583 9.75 0.05 -36.49
N GLY A 584 10.28 -0.03 -35.27
CA GLY A 584 11.73 -0.14 -35.03
C GLY A 584 12.56 1.14 -35.21
N VAL A 585 11.95 2.34 -35.31
CA VAL A 585 12.68 3.63 -35.42
C VAL A 585 12.95 4.31 -34.06
N GLY A 586 12.54 3.69 -32.93
CA GLY A 586 12.85 4.20 -31.60
C GLY A 586 11.72 4.93 -30.88
N LYS A 587 10.43 4.88 -31.34
CA LYS A 587 9.29 5.55 -30.69
C LYS A 587 9.14 5.16 -29.21
N THR A 588 9.03 3.88 -28.93
CA THR A 588 8.91 3.34 -27.56
C THR A 588 10.18 3.57 -26.74
N PHE A 589 11.35 3.56 -27.38
CA PHE A 589 12.63 3.81 -26.75
C PHE A 589 12.75 5.26 -26.27
N LEU A 590 12.34 6.24 -27.07
CA LEU A 590 12.29 7.65 -26.67
C LEU A 590 11.33 7.84 -25.49
N ALA A 591 10.14 7.21 -25.53
CA ALA A 591 9.19 7.28 -24.41
C ALA A 591 9.80 6.74 -23.10
N LYS A 592 10.55 5.61 -23.17
CA LYS A 592 11.23 5.03 -22.03
C LYS A 592 12.32 5.94 -21.47
N LYS A 593 13.14 6.52 -22.35
CA LYS A 593 14.21 7.46 -21.94
C LYS A 593 13.66 8.78 -21.43
N LEU A 594 12.52 9.23 -21.97
CA LEU A 594 11.81 10.39 -21.44
C LEU A 594 11.30 10.14 -20.02
N ALA A 595 10.73 8.97 -19.73
CA ALA A 595 10.29 8.59 -18.39
C ALA A 595 11.48 8.56 -17.40
N GLU A 596 12.58 7.94 -17.79
CA GLU A 596 13.82 7.87 -17.01
C GLU A 596 14.39 9.25 -16.71
N PHE A 597 14.44 10.13 -17.73
CA PHE A 597 14.90 11.50 -17.56
C PHE A 597 13.97 12.35 -16.70
N MET A 598 12.66 12.33 -16.99
CA MET A 598 11.70 13.21 -16.31
C MET A 598 11.38 12.75 -14.88
N PHE A 599 11.27 11.46 -14.64
CA PHE A 599 10.80 10.92 -13.38
C PHE A 599 11.84 10.07 -12.62
N GLY A 600 13.06 9.89 -13.18
CA GLY A 600 14.19 9.26 -12.50
C GLY A 600 14.13 7.73 -12.42
N SER A 601 13.04 7.10 -12.85
CA SER A 601 12.88 5.64 -12.86
C SER A 601 12.39 5.13 -14.20
N LYS A 602 12.85 3.93 -14.58
CA LYS A 602 12.31 3.19 -15.73
C LYS A 602 10.86 2.71 -15.48
N ASP A 603 10.50 2.53 -14.23
CA ASP A 603 9.16 2.08 -13.81
C ASP A 603 8.10 3.18 -13.88
N ALA A 604 8.52 4.45 -14.06
CA ALA A 604 7.63 5.55 -14.34
C ALA A 604 7.01 5.52 -15.76
N LEU A 605 7.25 4.45 -16.54
CA LEU A 605 6.62 4.23 -17.85
C LEU A 605 5.43 3.26 -17.71
N ILE A 606 4.22 3.77 -17.84
CA ILE A 606 2.99 2.98 -17.94
C ILE A 606 2.74 2.66 -19.40
N ARG A 607 3.05 1.44 -19.84
CA ARG A 607 2.79 1.00 -21.21
C ARG A 607 1.50 0.20 -21.29
N ILE A 608 0.67 0.53 -22.29
CA ILE A 608 -0.58 -0.16 -22.63
C ILE A 608 -0.58 -0.41 -24.13
N ASP A 609 -0.78 -1.66 -24.54
CA ASP A 609 -0.90 -2.04 -25.94
C ASP A 609 -2.37 -1.94 -26.37
N MET A 610 -2.66 -1.04 -27.27
CA MET A 610 -4.03 -0.77 -27.72
C MET A 610 -4.61 -1.88 -28.58
N SER A 611 -3.81 -2.82 -29.06
CA SER A 611 -4.32 -4.00 -29.74
C SER A 611 -5.19 -4.92 -28.86
N GLU A 612 -4.99 -4.87 -27.54
CA GLU A 612 -5.82 -5.59 -26.56
C GLU A 612 -7.20 -4.92 -26.35
N TYR A 613 -7.38 -3.68 -26.84
CA TYR A 613 -8.57 -2.85 -26.61
C TYR A 613 -9.29 -2.51 -27.94
N SER A 614 -9.30 -3.45 -28.86
CA SER A 614 -9.96 -3.33 -30.17
C SER A 614 -11.47 -3.53 -30.11
N GLU A 615 -12.01 -4.12 -29.04
CA GLU A 615 -13.42 -4.41 -28.87
C GLU A 615 -14.08 -3.52 -27.80
N GLN A 616 -15.37 -3.25 -27.97
CA GLN A 616 -16.10 -2.31 -27.09
C GLN A 616 -16.08 -2.74 -25.61
N HIS A 617 -16.21 -4.03 -25.34
CA HIS A 617 -16.23 -4.54 -23.95
C HIS A 617 -14.86 -4.50 -23.27
N THR A 618 -13.76 -4.44 -24.03
CA THR A 618 -12.42 -4.37 -23.44
C THR A 618 -12.08 -2.98 -22.93
N VAL A 619 -12.77 -1.93 -23.40
CA VAL A 619 -12.56 -0.54 -22.94
C VAL A 619 -12.87 -0.38 -21.46
N SER A 620 -13.86 -1.10 -20.92
CA SER A 620 -14.17 -1.11 -19.50
C SER A 620 -13.01 -1.62 -18.63
N ARG A 621 -12.11 -2.44 -19.17
CA ARG A 621 -10.90 -2.88 -18.45
C ARG A 621 -9.88 -1.75 -18.24
N LEU A 622 -9.91 -0.69 -19.07
CA LEU A 622 -9.03 0.48 -18.90
C LEU A 622 -9.48 1.37 -17.73
N VAL A 623 -10.79 1.54 -17.57
CA VAL A 623 -11.39 2.50 -16.64
C VAL A 623 -11.98 1.81 -15.40
N GLY A 624 -12.33 0.54 -15.53
CA GLY A 624 -13.09 -0.24 -14.54
C GLY A 624 -14.51 -0.52 -15.03
N ALA A 625 -15.10 -1.63 -14.59
CA ALA A 625 -16.46 -2.01 -14.94
C ALA A 625 -17.48 -1.16 -14.15
N PRO A 626 -18.57 -0.70 -14.78
CA PRO A 626 -19.63 0.01 -14.07
C PRO A 626 -20.40 -0.94 -13.13
N PRO A 627 -21.16 -0.40 -12.14
CA PRO A 627 -21.94 -1.19 -11.20
C PRO A 627 -22.84 -2.20 -11.92
N GLY A 628 -22.83 -3.45 -11.45
CA GLY A 628 -23.64 -4.54 -11.99
C GLY A 628 -22.99 -5.39 -13.10
N TYR A 629 -21.79 -5.06 -13.52
CA TYR A 629 -21.02 -5.88 -14.49
C TYR A 629 -19.93 -6.70 -13.79
N VAL A 630 -19.56 -7.83 -14.40
CA VAL A 630 -18.46 -8.70 -13.93
C VAL A 630 -17.16 -7.90 -13.90
N GLY A 631 -16.45 -7.92 -12.76
CA GLY A 631 -15.25 -7.11 -12.53
C GLY A 631 -15.51 -5.75 -11.85
N TYR A 632 -16.75 -5.47 -11.42
CA TYR A 632 -17.03 -4.31 -10.56
C TYR A 632 -16.26 -4.46 -9.23
N GLY A 633 -15.50 -3.43 -8.87
CA GLY A 633 -14.60 -3.44 -7.71
C GLY A 633 -13.13 -3.70 -8.07
N GLU A 634 -12.84 -4.30 -9.23
CA GLU A 634 -11.50 -4.31 -9.79
C GLU A 634 -11.28 -2.96 -10.50
N GLY A 635 -10.31 -2.17 -10.03
CA GLY A 635 -9.97 -0.88 -10.66
C GLY A 635 -9.53 -1.05 -12.12
N GLY A 636 -9.72 -0.02 -12.94
CA GLY A 636 -9.28 -0.05 -14.34
C GLY A 636 -7.76 -0.11 -14.48
N GLN A 637 -7.26 -0.83 -15.47
CA GLN A 637 -5.81 -1.02 -15.66
C GLN A 637 -5.04 0.29 -15.89
N LEU A 638 -5.64 1.25 -16.60
CA LEU A 638 -5.03 2.57 -16.79
C LEU A 638 -5.19 3.42 -15.55
N THR A 639 -6.40 3.53 -15.01
CA THR A 639 -6.73 4.39 -13.88
C THR A 639 -5.99 3.99 -12.61
N GLU A 640 -5.89 2.69 -12.31
CA GLU A 640 -5.15 2.21 -11.14
C GLU A 640 -3.64 2.42 -11.25
N LYS A 641 -3.06 2.18 -12.44
CA LYS A 641 -1.62 2.42 -12.64
C LYS A 641 -1.26 3.89 -12.50
N VAL A 642 -2.08 4.81 -13.07
CA VAL A 642 -1.85 6.26 -12.95
C VAL A 642 -2.11 6.73 -11.53
N ARG A 643 -3.11 6.21 -10.84
CA ARG A 643 -3.36 6.53 -9.43
C ARG A 643 -2.19 6.17 -8.53
N ARG A 644 -1.55 5.01 -8.78
CA ARG A 644 -0.34 4.58 -8.03
C ARG A 644 0.91 5.35 -8.43
N HIS A 645 1.00 5.77 -9.69
CA HIS A 645 2.14 6.50 -10.25
C HIS A 645 1.66 7.76 -10.99
N PRO A 646 1.23 8.81 -10.25
CA PRO A 646 0.69 10.03 -10.86
C PRO A 646 1.74 10.81 -11.66
N TYR A 647 3.02 10.55 -11.41
CA TYR A 647 4.16 11.12 -12.15
C TYR A 647 4.75 10.07 -13.09
N SER A 648 4.14 9.94 -14.27
CA SER A 648 4.51 8.88 -15.20
C SER A 648 4.38 9.33 -16.68
N VAL A 649 5.05 8.57 -17.53
CA VAL A 649 4.80 8.62 -18.98
C VAL A 649 3.81 7.52 -19.32
N VAL A 650 2.64 7.89 -19.78
CA VAL A 650 1.61 6.94 -20.26
C VAL A 650 1.81 6.72 -21.74
N LEU A 651 2.27 5.54 -22.11
CA LEU A 651 2.49 5.13 -23.50
C LEU A 651 1.35 4.22 -23.98
N LEU A 652 0.53 4.75 -24.90
CA LEU A 652 -0.52 4.01 -25.57
C LEU A 652 0.03 3.55 -26.94
N ASP A 653 0.43 2.28 -26.99
CA ASP A 653 1.11 1.74 -28.17
C ASP A 653 0.10 1.25 -29.21
N GLU A 654 0.35 1.49 -30.50
CA GLU A 654 -0.51 1.12 -31.65
C GLU A 654 -1.96 1.64 -31.53
N ILE A 655 -2.12 2.95 -31.25
CA ILE A 655 -3.41 3.60 -30.97
C ILE A 655 -4.44 3.42 -32.09
N GLU A 656 -4.00 3.22 -33.33
CA GLU A 656 -4.87 2.97 -34.51
C GLU A 656 -5.66 1.66 -34.41
N LYS A 657 -5.30 0.76 -33.51
CA LYS A 657 -6.02 -0.51 -33.28
C LYS A 657 -7.11 -0.40 -32.23
N ALA A 658 -7.12 0.69 -31.46
CA ALA A 658 -8.08 0.90 -30.38
C ALA A 658 -9.52 1.07 -30.90
N HIS A 659 -10.50 0.61 -30.11
CA HIS A 659 -11.90 0.89 -30.36
C HIS A 659 -12.24 2.39 -30.24
N GLY A 660 -13.23 2.87 -31.01
CA GLY A 660 -13.64 4.28 -31.03
C GLY A 660 -13.93 4.90 -29.65
N ASN A 661 -14.45 4.15 -28.72
CA ASN A 661 -14.74 4.62 -27.37
C ASN A 661 -13.49 4.99 -26.54
N VAL A 662 -12.32 4.43 -26.88
CA VAL A 662 -11.04 4.80 -26.24
C VAL A 662 -10.70 6.26 -26.56
N PHE A 663 -10.95 6.70 -27.80
CA PHE A 663 -10.71 8.09 -28.20
C PHE A 663 -11.60 9.07 -27.44
N ASN A 664 -12.89 8.74 -27.28
CA ASN A 664 -13.84 9.58 -26.52
C ASN A 664 -13.43 9.70 -25.04
N MET A 665 -12.95 8.62 -24.45
CA MET A 665 -12.43 8.62 -23.07
C MET A 665 -11.17 9.49 -22.96
N LEU A 666 -10.24 9.39 -23.93
CA LEU A 666 -9.00 10.14 -23.92
C LEU A 666 -9.24 11.65 -24.13
N LEU A 667 -10.30 12.07 -24.80
CA LEU A 667 -10.66 13.49 -24.93
C LEU A 667 -10.85 14.13 -23.56
N GLN A 668 -11.51 13.45 -22.61
CA GLN A 668 -11.68 13.94 -21.24
C GLN A 668 -10.32 14.11 -20.53
N VAL A 669 -9.40 13.17 -20.75
CA VAL A 669 -8.04 13.26 -20.18
C VAL A 669 -7.26 14.43 -20.76
N PHE A 670 -7.40 14.68 -22.07
CA PHE A 670 -6.66 15.74 -22.76
C PHE A 670 -7.16 17.13 -22.38
N ASP A 671 -8.48 17.29 -22.16
CA ASP A 671 -9.08 18.59 -21.83
C ASP A 671 -9.01 18.92 -20.35
N ASP A 672 -9.45 18.00 -19.49
CA ASP A 672 -9.61 18.25 -18.06
C ASP A 672 -8.44 17.68 -17.22
N GLY A 673 -7.50 16.92 -17.84
CA GLY A 673 -6.44 16.23 -17.11
C GLY A 673 -6.95 15.24 -16.07
N ARG A 674 -8.19 14.76 -16.22
CA ARG A 674 -8.86 13.86 -15.27
C ARG A 674 -9.60 12.75 -15.99
N LEU A 675 -9.76 11.63 -15.31
CA LEU A 675 -10.57 10.51 -15.80
C LEU A 675 -11.35 9.90 -14.65
N THR A 676 -12.67 9.77 -14.82
CA THR A 676 -13.50 9.12 -13.81
C THR A 676 -13.48 7.61 -14.05
N ASP A 677 -13.12 6.85 -13.01
CA ASP A 677 -13.11 5.38 -13.07
C ASP A 677 -14.51 4.77 -12.96
N GLY A 678 -14.63 3.46 -13.16
CA GLY A 678 -15.88 2.72 -13.05
C GLY A 678 -16.55 2.76 -11.66
N ASN A 679 -15.79 3.14 -10.63
CA ASN A 679 -16.26 3.31 -9.26
C ASN A 679 -16.66 4.77 -8.95
N GLY A 680 -16.61 5.68 -9.93
CA GLY A 680 -16.93 7.09 -9.76
C GLY A 680 -15.79 7.93 -9.17
N ARG A 681 -14.57 7.38 -9.00
CA ARG A 681 -13.42 8.11 -8.50
C ARG A 681 -12.73 8.86 -9.62
N THR A 682 -12.30 10.08 -9.36
CA THR A 682 -11.56 10.90 -10.31
C THR A 682 -10.06 10.64 -10.19
N VAL A 683 -9.43 10.21 -11.27
CA VAL A 683 -7.98 9.98 -11.36
C VAL A 683 -7.33 11.16 -12.07
N ASP A 684 -6.24 11.68 -11.50
CA ASP A 684 -5.53 12.87 -11.97
C ASP A 684 -4.42 12.51 -12.97
N PHE A 685 -4.48 13.07 -14.18
CA PHE A 685 -3.50 12.92 -15.25
C PHE A 685 -2.68 14.19 -15.51
N ARG A 686 -2.88 15.28 -14.76
CA ARG A 686 -2.21 16.58 -14.97
C ARG A 686 -0.69 16.49 -14.87
N ASN A 687 -0.19 15.55 -14.09
CA ASN A 687 1.25 15.32 -13.91
C ASN A 687 1.82 14.23 -14.83
N THR A 688 1.05 13.74 -15.79
CA THR A 688 1.49 12.72 -16.75
C THR A 688 1.91 13.32 -18.06
N VAL A 689 2.79 12.59 -18.78
CA VAL A 689 3.07 12.82 -20.20
C VAL A 689 2.42 11.68 -20.98
N ILE A 690 1.52 12.00 -21.88
CA ILE A 690 0.79 11.01 -22.68
C ILE A 690 1.42 10.90 -24.05
N ILE A 691 1.81 9.69 -24.43
CA ILE A 691 2.42 9.38 -25.72
C ILE A 691 1.60 8.32 -26.43
N LEU A 692 1.11 8.67 -27.60
CA LEU A 692 0.37 7.79 -28.50
C LEU A 692 1.31 7.36 -29.62
N THR A 693 1.51 6.06 -29.86
CA THR A 693 2.30 5.63 -31.02
C THR A 693 1.38 5.13 -32.12
N SER A 694 1.72 5.45 -33.35
CA SER A 694 0.98 4.96 -34.53
C SER A 694 1.91 4.68 -35.72
N ASN A 695 1.49 3.73 -36.54
CA ASN A 695 2.09 3.40 -37.80
C ASN A 695 1.28 3.98 -39.00
N ALA A 696 0.25 4.77 -38.72
CA ALA A 696 -0.63 5.38 -39.73
C ALA A 696 0.16 6.25 -40.70
N GLY A 697 -0.20 6.21 -41.95
CA GLY A 697 0.41 7.02 -43.03
C GLY A 697 1.77 6.51 -43.55
N THR A 698 2.47 5.60 -42.82
CA THR A 698 3.77 5.11 -43.26
C THR A 698 3.71 4.22 -44.50
N ARG A 699 2.63 3.45 -44.70
CA ARG A 699 2.39 2.66 -45.91
C ARG A 699 2.13 3.57 -47.12
N GLN A 700 1.32 4.58 -46.95
CA GLN A 700 0.96 5.53 -48.02
C GLN A 700 2.16 6.37 -48.44
N LEU A 701 3.06 6.72 -47.54
CA LEU A 701 4.34 7.35 -47.86
C LEU A 701 5.25 6.43 -48.68
N LYS A 702 5.30 5.12 -48.38
CA LYS A 702 6.07 4.11 -49.15
C LYS A 702 5.49 3.89 -50.54
N ASP A 703 4.17 3.82 -50.65
CA ASP A 703 3.48 3.64 -51.95
C ASP A 703 3.67 4.87 -52.85
N PHE A 704 3.70 6.06 -52.24
CA PHE A 704 4.00 7.30 -52.98
C PHE A 704 5.46 7.34 -53.47
N ALA A 705 6.42 6.98 -52.61
CA ALA A 705 7.83 6.92 -52.97
C ALA A 705 8.09 5.89 -54.09
N ARG A 706 7.24 4.85 -54.25
CA ARG A 706 7.27 3.87 -55.35
C ARG A 706 6.51 4.30 -56.59
N GLY A 707 5.46 5.15 -56.42
CA GLY A 707 4.53 5.51 -57.51
C GLY A 707 4.92 6.73 -58.34
N VAL A 708 5.79 7.62 -57.88
CA VAL A 708 6.26 8.76 -58.64
C VAL A 708 7.61 8.40 -59.26
N GLY A 709 7.59 7.63 -60.36
CA GLY A 709 8.52 7.60 -61.49
C GLY A 709 10.04 7.78 -61.29
N PHE A 710 10.60 7.46 -60.14
CA PHE A 710 12.07 7.39 -59.95
C PHE A 710 12.60 5.96 -60.16
N THR A 711 12.40 5.41 -61.35
CA THR A 711 13.26 4.35 -61.89
C THR A 711 14.46 5.02 -62.58
N ALA A 712 15.39 5.46 -61.78
CA ALA A 712 16.75 5.70 -62.32
C ALA A 712 17.73 4.90 -61.45
N ALA A 713 18.31 3.91 -62.10
CA ALA A 713 19.46 3.17 -61.57
C ALA A 713 20.52 4.19 -61.07
N GLY A 714 20.86 4.10 -59.81
CA GLY A 714 22.08 4.68 -59.26
C GLY A 714 21.99 5.99 -58.51
N ALA A 715 21.18 6.06 -57.49
CA ALA A 715 21.39 7.08 -56.45
C ALA A 715 20.75 6.63 -55.11
N GLY A 716 21.58 6.08 -54.22
CA GLY A 716 21.35 6.11 -52.81
C GLY A 716 21.22 7.55 -52.35
N ASN A 717 20.30 7.80 -51.45
CA ASN A 717 20.15 9.04 -50.69
C ASN A 717 19.75 10.30 -51.42
N SER A 718 18.47 10.54 -51.64
CA SER A 718 17.97 11.94 -51.63
C SER A 718 16.43 12.05 -51.58
N LEU A 719 15.81 11.61 -50.50
CA LEU A 719 14.43 12.05 -50.14
C LEU A 719 14.45 13.34 -49.28
N ALA A 720 15.57 14.09 -49.27
CA ALA A 720 15.77 15.18 -48.30
C ALA A 720 16.03 16.57 -48.92
N SER A 721 15.81 16.80 -50.22
CA SER A 721 16.35 18.03 -50.79
C SER A 721 15.37 19.13 -51.20
N ASN A 722 14.06 18.91 -51.19
CA ASN A 722 13.11 19.97 -51.52
C ASN A 722 12.04 20.19 -50.44
N ASP A 723 11.86 21.43 -49.99
CA ASP A 723 10.85 21.81 -48.98
C ASP A 723 9.41 21.49 -49.48
N LYS A 724 9.15 21.46 -50.74
CA LYS A 724 7.90 21.02 -51.37
C LYS A 724 7.59 19.52 -51.13
N ASP A 725 8.60 18.68 -51.12
CA ASP A 725 8.41 17.23 -50.87
C ASP A 725 8.13 16.93 -49.41
N LYS A 726 8.67 17.74 -48.53
CA LYS A 726 8.37 17.67 -47.08
C LYS A 726 6.95 18.14 -46.77
N GLU A 727 6.53 19.20 -47.43
CA GLU A 727 5.16 19.71 -47.28
C GLU A 727 4.11 18.75 -47.86
N TYR A 728 4.42 18.12 -48.97
CA TYR A 728 3.55 17.08 -49.53
C TYR A 728 3.49 15.81 -48.66
N ALA A 729 4.61 15.36 -48.12
CA ALA A 729 4.66 14.25 -47.20
C ALA A 729 3.81 14.53 -45.92
N ARG A 730 3.91 15.77 -45.40
CA ARG A 730 3.03 16.21 -44.28
C ARG A 730 1.55 16.15 -44.64
N ASN A 731 1.17 16.60 -45.85
CA ASN A 731 -0.21 16.58 -46.33
C ASN A 731 -0.74 15.14 -46.48
N ILE A 732 0.09 14.19 -46.93
CA ILE A 732 -0.27 12.75 -47.00
C ILE A 732 -0.50 12.19 -45.60
N ILE A 733 0.41 12.48 -44.66
CA ILE A 733 0.29 12.04 -43.26
C ILE A 733 -0.99 12.63 -42.66
N GLN A 734 -1.23 13.91 -42.85
CA GLN A 734 -2.41 14.59 -42.32
C GLN A 734 -3.71 14.01 -42.90
N LYS A 735 -3.76 13.71 -44.22
CA LYS A 735 -4.90 13.02 -44.81
C LYS A 735 -5.09 11.60 -44.33
N ALA A 736 -4.00 10.87 -44.02
CA ALA A 736 -4.06 9.53 -43.44
C ALA A 736 -4.60 9.56 -42.02
N LEU A 737 -4.16 10.53 -41.20
CA LEU A 737 -4.64 10.73 -39.84
C LEU A 737 -6.11 11.15 -39.81
N SER A 738 -6.53 12.08 -40.68
CA SER A 738 -7.92 12.53 -40.75
C SER A 738 -8.92 11.43 -41.18
N LYS A 739 -8.43 10.32 -41.77
CA LYS A 739 -9.25 9.15 -42.08
C LYS A 739 -9.45 8.22 -40.90
N GLN A 740 -8.50 8.21 -39.96
CA GLN A 740 -8.50 7.27 -38.80
C GLN A 740 -8.96 7.92 -37.50
N PHE A 741 -8.68 9.23 -37.34
CA PHE A 741 -8.94 9.96 -36.09
C PHE A 741 -9.86 11.14 -36.39
N SER A 742 -10.76 11.44 -35.46
CA SER A 742 -11.61 12.61 -35.59
C SER A 742 -10.80 13.93 -35.56
N PRO A 743 -11.21 14.98 -36.26
CA PRO A 743 -10.55 16.28 -36.17
C PRO A 743 -10.46 16.82 -34.74
N GLU A 744 -11.47 16.54 -33.93
CA GLU A 744 -11.51 16.92 -32.53
C GLU A 744 -10.35 16.28 -31.73
N PHE A 745 -10.14 14.97 -31.87
CA PHE A 745 -9.04 14.26 -31.23
C PHE A 745 -7.66 14.81 -31.65
N LEU A 746 -7.47 15.07 -32.95
CA LEU A 746 -6.20 15.59 -33.47
C LEU A 746 -5.88 17.00 -32.97
N ASN A 747 -6.91 17.86 -32.80
CA ASN A 747 -6.75 19.21 -32.31
C ASN A 747 -6.40 19.31 -30.81
N ARG A 748 -6.61 18.22 -30.04
CA ARG A 748 -6.28 18.15 -28.60
C ARG A 748 -4.85 17.69 -28.34
N LEU A 749 -4.13 17.23 -29.40
CA LEU A 749 -2.73 16.86 -29.30
C LEU A 749 -1.85 18.11 -29.26
N ASP A 750 -0.87 18.15 -28.36
CA ASP A 750 0.11 19.23 -28.29
C ASP A 750 1.01 19.27 -29.53
N GLU A 751 1.49 18.07 -29.93
CA GLU A 751 2.37 17.94 -31.09
C GLU A 751 2.22 16.57 -31.76
N ILE A 752 2.21 16.56 -33.08
CA ILE A 752 2.34 15.35 -33.88
C ILE A 752 3.80 15.24 -34.33
N ILE A 753 4.47 14.20 -33.92
CA ILE A 753 5.92 14.02 -34.09
C ILE A 753 6.19 12.84 -35.01
N THR A 754 6.84 13.15 -36.14
CA THR A 754 7.23 12.15 -37.13
C THR A 754 8.65 11.66 -36.88
N PHE A 755 8.81 10.34 -36.83
CA PHE A 755 10.11 9.67 -36.72
C PHE A 755 10.61 9.34 -38.13
N ASP A 756 11.85 9.72 -38.39
CA ASP A 756 12.52 9.44 -39.65
C ASP A 756 12.98 7.97 -39.72
N GLN A 757 13.14 7.42 -40.92
CA GLN A 757 13.75 6.10 -41.09
C GLN A 757 15.23 6.16 -40.70
N LEU A 758 15.71 5.07 -40.09
CA LEU A 758 17.11 4.95 -39.70
C LEU A 758 17.95 4.64 -40.91
N ASP A 759 19.03 5.38 -41.13
CA ASP A 759 20.07 5.08 -42.10
C ASP A 759 21.10 4.09 -41.56
N ILE A 760 22.02 3.63 -42.41
CA ILE A 760 23.01 2.63 -42.02
C ILE A 760 24.00 3.17 -40.96
N ASN A 761 24.25 4.50 -40.99
CA ASN A 761 25.13 5.14 -40.01
C ASN A 761 24.48 5.20 -38.63
N ALA A 762 23.18 5.51 -38.61
CA ALA A 762 22.40 5.45 -37.35
C ALA A 762 22.37 4.03 -36.75
N ILE A 763 22.24 3.01 -37.62
CA ILE A 763 22.27 1.61 -37.15
C ILE A 763 23.62 1.25 -36.55
N ARG A 764 24.75 1.72 -37.15
CA ARG A 764 26.09 1.53 -36.57
C ARG A 764 26.22 2.15 -35.16
N GLN A 765 25.65 3.33 -34.97
CA GLN A 765 25.68 3.98 -33.65
C GLN A 765 24.82 3.23 -32.65
N ILE A 766 23.63 2.75 -33.06
CA ILE A 766 22.73 1.96 -32.19
C ILE A 766 23.41 0.65 -31.76
N ILE A 767 24.10 -0.04 -32.71
CA ILE A 767 24.86 -1.26 -32.38
C ILE A 767 25.93 -1.00 -31.33
N ASN A 768 26.67 0.08 -31.45
CA ASN A 768 27.69 0.42 -30.45
C ASN A 768 27.06 0.57 -29.04
N GLY A 769 25.88 1.17 -28.92
CA GLY A 769 25.15 1.28 -27.68
C GLY A 769 24.73 -0.08 -27.10
N GLU A 770 24.10 -0.94 -27.90
CA GLU A 770 23.65 -2.28 -27.48
C GLU A 770 24.84 -3.20 -27.16
N LEU A 771 25.95 -3.12 -27.90
CA LEU A 771 27.18 -3.87 -27.63
C LEU A 771 27.85 -3.42 -26.34
N ASN A 772 27.87 -2.13 -26.04
CA ASN A 772 28.43 -1.64 -24.75
C ASN A 772 27.66 -2.20 -23.56
N GLU A 773 26.32 -2.27 -23.67
CA GLU A 773 25.49 -2.88 -22.63
C GLU A 773 25.77 -4.38 -22.48
N LEU A 774 25.96 -5.09 -23.58
CA LEU A 774 26.35 -6.50 -23.59
C LEU A 774 27.74 -6.69 -22.97
N PHE A 775 28.72 -5.90 -23.37
CA PHE A 775 30.11 -6.01 -22.91
C PHE A 775 30.21 -5.71 -21.42
N SER A 776 29.46 -4.73 -20.89
CA SER A 776 29.39 -4.48 -19.45
C SER A 776 28.84 -5.68 -18.66
N ARG A 777 27.86 -6.41 -19.22
CA ARG A 777 27.35 -7.65 -18.60
C ARG A 777 28.40 -8.77 -18.62
N ILE A 778 29.16 -8.90 -19.70
CA ILE A 778 30.21 -9.90 -19.86
C ILE A 778 31.40 -9.57 -18.95
N GLU A 779 31.74 -8.29 -18.79
CA GLU A 779 32.79 -7.83 -17.87
C GLU A 779 32.44 -8.13 -16.41
N ALA A 780 31.18 -8.03 -16.05
CA ALA A 780 30.70 -8.43 -14.72
C ALA A 780 30.87 -9.94 -14.42
N ILE A 781 30.94 -10.78 -15.47
CA ILE A 781 31.21 -12.23 -15.38
C ILE A 781 32.73 -12.51 -15.38
N GLY A 782 33.57 -11.47 -15.61
CA GLY A 782 35.02 -11.60 -15.56
C GLY A 782 35.75 -11.73 -16.91
N TYR A 783 35.08 -11.46 -18.03
CA TYR A 783 35.66 -11.49 -19.37
C TYR A 783 35.67 -10.10 -20.00
N LYS A 784 36.72 -9.77 -20.79
CA LYS A 784 36.74 -8.57 -21.61
C LYS A 784 36.48 -8.91 -23.06
N VAL A 785 35.71 -8.09 -23.77
CA VAL A 785 35.38 -8.31 -25.17
C VAL A 785 35.71 -7.07 -26.00
N GLU A 786 36.48 -7.27 -27.09
CA GLU A 786 36.74 -6.28 -28.15
C GLU A 786 36.13 -6.79 -29.47
N ILE A 787 35.58 -5.89 -30.26
CA ILE A 787 34.98 -6.24 -31.57
C ILE A 787 35.54 -5.35 -32.65
N THR A 788 35.88 -5.91 -33.80
CA THR A 788 36.36 -5.17 -34.97
C THR A 788 35.25 -4.43 -35.71
N ASP A 789 35.55 -3.32 -36.36
CA ASP A 789 34.54 -2.54 -37.11
C ASP A 789 33.92 -3.32 -38.27
N GLU A 790 34.69 -4.22 -38.90
CA GLU A 790 34.17 -5.13 -39.94
C GLU A 790 33.12 -6.11 -39.41
N ALA A 791 33.33 -6.62 -38.19
CA ALA A 791 32.40 -7.50 -37.51
C ALA A 791 31.09 -6.73 -37.12
N LYS A 792 31.22 -5.47 -36.61
CA LYS A 792 30.08 -4.59 -36.35
C LYS A 792 29.27 -4.31 -37.61
N ASP A 793 29.95 -4.04 -38.74
CA ASP A 793 29.29 -3.77 -40.03
C ASP A 793 28.55 -5.00 -40.54
N MET A 794 29.08 -6.20 -40.35
CA MET A 794 28.41 -7.43 -40.67
C MET A 794 27.11 -7.62 -39.85
N VAL A 795 27.21 -7.46 -38.52
CA VAL A 795 26.04 -7.57 -37.64
C VAL A 795 25.01 -6.47 -37.97
N ALA A 796 25.46 -5.26 -38.30
CA ALA A 796 24.61 -4.15 -38.72
C ALA A 796 23.81 -4.51 -39.97
N LYS A 797 24.48 -5.05 -41.00
CA LYS A 797 23.84 -5.44 -42.28
C LYS A 797 22.84 -6.58 -42.09
N LYS A 798 23.16 -7.57 -41.23
CA LYS A 798 22.25 -8.70 -40.94
C LYS A 798 21.10 -8.32 -39.99
N GLY A 799 21.32 -7.36 -39.10
CA GLY A 799 20.33 -6.87 -38.13
C GLY A 799 19.45 -5.73 -38.64
N TYR A 800 19.69 -5.21 -39.87
CA TYR A 800 18.88 -4.14 -40.44
C TYR A 800 17.89 -4.68 -41.47
N ASP A 801 16.64 -4.32 -41.25
CA ASP A 801 15.57 -4.56 -42.23
C ASP A 801 14.85 -3.24 -42.53
N VAL A 802 14.65 -2.94 -43.84
CA VAL A 802 13.97 -1.71 -44.26
C VAL A 802 12.52 -1.62 -43.76
N GLN A 803 11.88 -2.77 -43.51
CA GLN A 803 10.49 -2.83 -43.01
C GLN A 803 10.39 -2.76 -41.49
N PHE A 804 11.33 -3.40 -40.80
CA PHE A 804 11.32 -3.55 -39.35
C PHE A 804 12.32 -2.66 -38.59
N GLY A 805 13.11 -1.86 -39.31
CA GLY A 805 14.10 -0.94 -38.75
C GLY A 805 15.18 -1.66 -37.93
N ALA A 806 15.48 -1.16 -36.74
CA ALA A 806 16.45 -1.73 -35.82
C ALA A 806 15.89 -2.88 -34.93
N ARG A 807 14.61 -3.29 -35.09
CA ARG A 807 14.01 -4.34 -34.25
C ARG A 807 14.72 -5.71 -34.41
N PRO A 808 15.15 -6.14 -35.60
CA PRO A 808 15.89 -7.41 -35.76
C PRO A 808 17.32 -7.37 -35.20
N LEU A 809 17.84 -6.19 -34.86
CA LEU A 809 19.23 -5.99 -34.44
C LEU A 809 19.56 -6.76 -33.16
N LYS A 810 18.65 -6.75 -32.18
CA LYS A 810 18.85 -7.52 -30.95
C LYS A 810 18.98 -9.02 -31.22
N ARG A 811 18.17 -9.55 -32.12
CA ARG A 811 18.28 -10.96 -32.51
C ARG A 811 19.57 -11.23 -33.26
N ALA A 812 20.03 -10.28 -34.09
CA ALA A 812 21.32 -10.43 -34.78
C ALA A 812 22.48 -10.44 -33.78
N ILE A 813 22.49 -9.56 -32.78
CA ILE A 813 23.46 -9.56 -31.70
C ILE A 813 23.42 -10.89 -30.93
N GLN A 814 22.22 -11.36 -30.57
CA GLN A 814 22.05 -12.63 -29.89
C GLN A 814 22.62 -13.80 -30.68
N ASN A 815 22.14 -14.00 -31.92
CA ASN A 815 22.53 -15.15 -32.75
C ASN A 815 23.98 -15.15 -33.20
N TYR A 816 24.56 -13.95 -33.47
CA TYR A 816 25.92 -13.89 -34.01
C TYR A 816 26.97 -13.65 -32.92
N ILE A 817 26.62 -13.02 -31.79
CA ILE A 817 27.59 -12.66 -30.76
C ILE A 817 27.33 -13.43 -29.46
N GLU A 818 26.13 -13.36 -28.88
CA GLU A 818 25.86 -13.97 -27.58
C GLU A 818 25.98 -15.51 -27.65
N ASP A 819 25.37 -16.12 -28.67
CA ASP A 819 25.42 -17.60 -28.83
C ASP A 819 26.86 -18.08 -29.02
N GLY A 820 27.66 -17.41 -29.90
CA GLY A 820 29.05 -17.77 -30.14
C GLY A 820 29.97 -17.58 -28.95
N LEU A 821 29.73 -16.53 -28.11
CA LEU A 821 30.43 -16.33 -26.86
C LEU A 821 30.05 -17.36 -25.81
N SER A 822 28.74 -17.68 -25.71
CA SER A 822 28.23 -18.69 -24.78
C SER A 822 28.85 -20.06 -25.05
N ASP A 823 28.92 -20.47 -26.32
CA ASP A 823 29.53 -21.74 -26.69
C ASP A 823 31.02 -21.80 -26.30
N LYS A 824 31.77 -20.72 -26.47
CA LYS A 824 33.18 -20.62 -26.08
C LYS A 824 33.39 -20.65 -24.57
N ILE A 825 32.51 -19.98 -23.81
CA ILE A 825 32.55 -19.98 -22.34
C ILE A 825 32.22 -21.36 -21.78
N ILE A 826 31.14 -22.00 -22.31
CA ILE A 826 30.67 -23.32 -21.85
C ILE A 826 31.68 -24.43 -22.14
N ASN A 827 32.32 -24.38 -23.34
CA ASN A 827 33.34 -25.35 -23.73
C ASN A 827 34.66 -25.22 -22.94
N GLY A 828 34.81 -24.20 -22.13
CA GLY A 828 36.01 -23.99 -21.32
C GLY A 828 37.23 -23.48 -22.12
N ASP A 829 37.01 -23.02 -23.36
CA ASP A 829 38.05 -22.44 -24.22
C ASP A 829 38.57 -21.09 -23.72
N LEU A 830 37.87 -20.50 -22.69
CA LEU A 830 38.17 -19.17 -22.16
C LEU A 830 38.39 -19.25 -20.65
N GLN A 831 39.50 -18.63 -20.20
CA GLN A 831 39.81 -18.46 -18.77
C GLN A 831 39.34 -17.08 -18.29
N ALA A 832 38.92 -16.98 -17.03
CA ALA A 832 38.54 -15.71 -16.45
C ALA A 832 39.72 -14.73 -16.50
N GLY A 833 39.46 -13.52 -17.01
CA GLY A 833 40.50 -12.48 -17.22
C GLY A 833 40.96 -12.35 -18.68
N ASN A 834 40.62 -13.28 -19.57
CA ASN A 834 40.99 -13.22 -20.98
C ASN A 834 40.24 -12.11 -21.72
N THR A 835 40.92 -11.47 -22.69
CA THR A 835 40.28 -10.54 -23.64
C THR A 835 39.90 -11.28 -24.90
N ILE A 836 38.61 -11.25 -25.26
CA ILE A 836 38.08 -11.92 -26.45
C ILE A 836 38.02 -10.92 -27.60
N LEU A 837 38.69 -11.18 -28.71
CA LEU A 837 38.60 -10.40 -29.93
C LEU A 837 37.60 -11.06 -30.91
N ILE A 838 36.55 -10.32 -31.23
CA ILE A 838 35.54 -10.75 -32.21
C ILE A 838 35.91 -10.13 -33.57
N SER A 839 36.20 -10.96 -34.54
CA SER A 839 36.57 -10.55 -35.90
C SER A 839 35.66 -11.26 -36.94
N LYS A 840 35.56 -10.67 -38.15
CA LYS A 840 34.90 -11.29 -39.29
C LYS A 840 35.86 -12.25 -39.99
N LYS A 841 35.43 -13.47 -40.34
CA LYS A 841 36.22 -14.38 -41.19
C LYS A 841 36.37 -13.81 -42.60
N PRO A 842 37.61 -13.87 -43.24
CA PRO A 842 37.87 -13.19 -44.51
C PRO A 842 36.92 -13.61 -45.67
N ASP A 843 36.50 -14.86 -45.73
CA ASP A 843 35.76 -15.42 -46.87
C ASP A 843 34.30 -15.89 -46.53
N LYS A 844 33.86 -15.64 -45.34
CA LYS A 844 32.53 -16.05 -44.88
C LYS A 844 31.80 -14.97 -44.09
N ASP A 845 30.49 -14.98 -44.17
CA ASP A 845 29.61 -14.11 -43.31
C ASP A 845 29.43 -14.75 -41.91
N GLU A 846 30.56 -15.09 -41.26
CA GLU A 846 30.63 -15.68 -39.92
C GLU A 846 31.59 -14.89 -39.05
N LEU A 847 31.32 -14.84 -37.75
CA LEU A 847 32.22 -14.25 -36.75
C LEU A 847 33.20 -15.29 -36.22
N GLU A 848 34.41 -14.86 -35.90
CA GLU A 848 35.45 -15.64 -35.25
C GLU A 848 35.79 -15.02 -33.91
N PHE A 849 35.92 -15.88 -32.88
CA PHE A 849 36.18 -15.51 -31.52
C PHE A 849 37.58 -15.97 -31.11
N ASN A 850 38.52 -15.05 -31.08
CA ASN A 850 39.91 -15.33 -30.75
C ASN A 850 40.28 -14.76 -29.40
N VAL A 851 41.10 -15.48 -28.61
CA VAL A 851 41.62 -14.95 -27.37
C VAL A 851 42.80 -14.05 -27.73
N LYS A 852 42.76 -12.81 -27.28
CA LYS A 852 43.87 -11.86 -27.38
C LYS A 852 44.85 -12.17 -26.27
N GLU A 853 46.06 -12.64 -26.64
CA GLU A 853 47.14 -12.87 -25.70
C GLU A 853 47.60 -11.58 -25.04
#